data_6365123f32a32c7a0d8cf83adf6b68b6
#
_entry.id   6365123f32a32c7a0d8cf83adf6b68b6
#
_cell.length_a   1.000
_cell.length_b   1.000
_cell.length_c   1.000
_cell.angle_alpha   90.00
_cell.angle_beta   90.00
_cell.angle_gamma   90.00
#
_symmetry.space_group_name_H-M   'P 1'
#
loop_
_entity.id
_entity.type
_entity.pdbx_description
1 polymer ?
#
loop_
_entity_poly.entity_id
_entity_poly.type
_entity_poly.pdbx_seq_one_letter_code
_entity_poly.pdbx_strand_id
1 'polypeptide(L)'
;MMIAPAVPEITEEVIHESIDARTESLVSLRELGPPDLVHLLKQPIRNAAGKHVGVYHHVTGVDASSSASLAAYIKDLTHRDHGQAATMKIVEGVYCCYNAFARLDMRVHVTIPGTVEAYCVDENGKKRAATEELWLETYLCSVLRAYSYADDGSGETIRKIMGVRRFNPVTNTETEHRFLAAAEQLFFRGWQLGSDSVVQVPNIVSNHLTTGLLKYFHTTGRYTSGINLFEKLKSQNTEVASLLAKVLFMGNEEVQGVRTLYDALKELPMDYVMLDTQADFLLKKAKTAATPEQKEERLRMALGCADRSTVAAPAEFGTWARLAQVYVAMEDWGNALTILNSCPMFTYQDKDTPIMPEPKDVHLPTLPETRLDEIDSEPEARFSEQVDPQLVNLRAAGYRGTFQQAYSILTEMTKKIGWDQLLKIRSDVFVMEDEYRNEKPEVNAHKPRNPSTDGLRGTPNPPSTNGEASEAEGGEQDDQDHQEKEAEESSSQATTLANGNGNANEKLEKPSSTVDPAEVKKDEGEHGDDDHLSKLNNKRLCERWLDSLFMVLYEDLRVYTIWRTQMAQYRAQSMQYKKSAEEWEILGALAERLQHTDEAVEAYRACLAARFSPKALSGILRVYQKNKTTRETVAAIIRLVTWQYRWYSEFSPELLYIIRTLIAEEGAVKVRSIIQGTNLPQNVLDLTHHYAALCATFRSNGTEWESY
;
A
#
# COMPACT_ATOMS: atom_id res chain seq x y z
N MET A 1 10.02 -32.99 -19.22
CA MET A 1 9.95 -33.12 -17.76
C MET A 1 10.65 -31.91 -17.18
N MET A 2 9.92 -30.95 -16.64
CA MET A 2 10.54 -29.81 -15.97
C MET A 2 11.36 -30.35 -14.79
N ILE A 3 12.63 -30.04 -14.73
CA ILE A 3 13.45 -30.33 -13.57
C ILE A 3 12.88 -29.49 -12.44
N ALA A 4 12.44 -30.16 -11.36
CA ALA A 4 11.92 -29.46 -10.21
C ALA A 4 13.01 -28.50 -9.66
N PRO A 5 12.70 -27.22 -9.54
CA PRO A 5 13.71 -26.24 -9.23
C PRO A 5 14.22 -26.36 -7.78
N ALA A 6 15.48 -26.00 -7.55
CA ALA A 6 16.04 -25.82 -6.21
C ALA A 6 15.31 -24.69 -5.47
N VAL A 7 15.22 -24.75 -4.16
CA VAL A 7 14.50 -23.79 -3.32
C VAL A 7 15.42 -22.60 -3.00
N PRO A 8 14.89 -21.38 -2.84
CA PRO A 8 15.69 -20.29 -2.26
C PRO A 8 16.24 -20.71 -0.90
N GLU A 9 17.50 -20.50 -0.64
CA GLU A 9 18.12 -20.87 0.60
C GLU A 9 18.87 -19.66 1.17
N ILE A 10 18.50 -19.29 2.39
CA ILE A 10 19.18 -18.26 3.17
C ILE A 10 19.87 -19.02 4.30
N THR A 11 21.22 -19.01 4.32
CA THR A 11 22.01 -19.75 5.30
C THR A 11 22.13 -18.93 6.57
N GLU A 12 21.88 -19.57 7.71
CA GLU A 12 22.02 -18.99 9.05
C GLU A 12 23.47 -19.08 9.56
N GLU A 13 23.85 -18.17 10.41
CA GLU A 13 25.12 -18.25 11.16
C GLU A 13 24.99 -19.26 12.30
N VAL A 14 23.93 -19.14 13.09
CA VAL A 14 23.56 -20.04 14.18
C VAL A 14 22.32 -20.82 13.80
N ILE A 15 22.32 -22.14 13.99
CA ILE A 15 21.19 -23.01 13.64
C ILE A 15 19.97 -22.63 14.49
N HIS A 16 18.81 -22.47 13.84
CA HIS A 16 17.50 -22.03 14.38
C HIS A 16 17.41 -20.52 14.70
N GLU A 17 18.42 -19.72 14.37
CA GLU A 17 18.42 -18.28 14.61
C GLU A 17 17.20 -17.57 13.98
N SER A 18 16.76 -17.98 12.78
CA SER A 18 15.56 -17.45 12.12
C SER A 18 14.26 -17.77 12.87
N ILE A 19 14.18 -18.96 13.51
CA ILE A 19 13.03 -19.37 14.33
C ILE A 19 12.99 -18.57 15.63
N ASP A 20 14.14 -18.33 16.25
CA ASP A 20 14.26 -17.57 17.47
C ASP A 20 13.92 -16.10 17.23
N ALA A 21 14.47 -15.47 16.19
CA ALA A 21 14.13 -14.11 15.78
C ALA A 21 12.63 -13.95 15.44
N ARG A 22 12.02 -14.96 14.79
CA ARG A 22 10.56 -14.97 14.56
C ARG A 22 9.80 -15.05 15.88
N THR A 23 10.27 -15.83 16.84
CA THR A 23 9.65 -15.95 18.17
C THR A 23 9.67 -14.63 18.91
N GLU A 24 10.81 -13.95 18.93
CA GLU A 24 10.98 -12.63 19.53
C GLU A 24 10.08 -11.57 18.87
N SER A 25 9.89 -11.64 17.56
CA SER A 25 9.06 -10.70 16.85
C SER A 25 7.54 -10.90 17.05
N LEU A 26 7.08 -12.04 17.60
CA LEU A 26 5.64 -12.31 17.80
C LEU A 26 4.92 -11.21 18.62
N VAL A 27 5.58 -10.64 19.61
CA VAL A 27 5.03 -9.55 20.43
C VAL A 27 4.68 -8.31 19.60
N SER A 28 5.46 -8.04 18.56
CA SER A 28 5.30 -6.88 17.69
C SER A 28 4.35 -7.12 16.50
N LEU A 29 4.11 -8.38 16.13
CA LEU A 29 3.26 -8.72 14.99
C LEU A 29 1.83 -8.26 15.21
N ARG A 30 1.28 -7.66 14.18
CA ARG A 30 -0.11 -7.19 14.13
C ARG A 30 -0.72 -7.57 12.78
N GLU A 31 -2.02 -7.40 12.66
CA GLU A 31 -2.74 -7.61 11.40
C GLU A 31 -2.53 -9.04 10.86
N LEU A 32 -2.42 -9.22 9.54
CA LEU A 32 -2.21 -10.53 8.92
C LEU A 32 -0.85 -11.16 9.24
N GLY A 33 0.11 -10.36 9.69
CA GLY A 33 1.46 -10.82 10.00
C GLY A 33 2.30 -11.15 8.77
N PRO A 34 3.55 -11.62 8.98
CA PRO A 34 4.52 -11.87 7.93
C PRO A 34 4.22 -13.13 7.11
N PRO A 35 4.91 -13.33 5.97
CA PRO A 35 4.90 -14.61 5.26
C PRO A 35 5.30 -15.77 6.17
N ASP A 36 4.90 -16.97 5.77
CA ASP A 36 5.29 -18.19 6.48
C ASP A 36 6.80 -18.41 6.38
N LEU A 37 7.40 -18.96 7.42
CA LEU A 37 8.83 -19.28 7.50
C LEU A 37 9.01 -20.79 7.45
N VAL A 38 9.91 -21.25 6.59
CA VAL A 38 10.32 -22.66 6.53
C VAL A 38 11.82 -22.74 6.82
N HIS A 39 12.15 -23.40 7.92
CA HIS A 39 13.51 -23.69 8.30
C HIS A 39 13.83 -25.16 8.02
N LEU A 40 15.02 -25.44 7.50
CA LEU A 40 15.50 -26.79 7.16
C LEU A 40 16.89 -26.99 7.74
N LEU A 41 17.09 -28.10 8.42
CA LEU A 41 18.39 -28.55 8.88
C LEU A 41 18.97 -29.54 7.88
N LYS A 42 20.13 -29.23 7.33
CA LYS A 42 20.86 -30.06 6.36
C LYS A 42 22.08 -30.73 6.98
N GLN A 43 22.29 -31.98 6.63
CA GLN A 43 23.43 -32.78 7.06
C GLN A 43 24.22 -33.29 5.85
N PRO A 44 25.57 -33.34 5.88
CA PRO A 44 26.37 -33.91 4.81
C PRO A 44 26.06 -35.39 4.60
N ILE A 45 25.88 -35.83 3.32
CA ILE A 45 25.54 -37.19 2.99
C ILE A 45 26.73 -38.14 3.22
N ARG A 46 27.95 -37.69 2.87
CA ARG A 46 29.16 -38.56 2.95
C ARG A 46 29.83 -38.56 4.32
N ASN A 47 29.54 -37.59 5.18
CA ASN A 47 30.11 -37.50 6.51
C ASN A 47 29.01 -37.05 7.51
N ALA A 48 28.33 -38.00 8.10
CA ALA A 48 27.25 -37.74 9.07
C ALA A 48 27.72 -36.99 10.33
N ALA A 49 29.03 -37.01 10.65
CA ALA A 49 29.63 -36.23 11.72
C ALA A 49 30.05 -34.79 11.27
N GLY A 50 29.83 -34.47 10.00
CA GLY A 50 30.13 -33.14 9.47
C GLY A 50 29.20 -32.04 10.03
N LYS A 51 29.61 -30.80 9.85
CA LYS A 51 28.87 -29.65 10.34
C LYS A 51 27.48 -29.60 9.69
N HIS A 52 26.43 -29.53 10.51
CA HIS A 52 25.06 -29.27 10.07
C HIS A 52 24.93 -27.79 9.63
N VAL A 53 24.05 -27.55 8.69
CA VAL A 53 23.77 -26.21 8.16
C VAL A 53 22.28 -25.94 8.28
N GLY A 54 21.91 -24.84 8.94
CA GLY A 54 20.56 -24.29 8.96
C GLY A 54 20.33 -23.41 7.75
N VAL A 55 19.24 -23.64 7.04
CA VAL A 55 18.79 -22.78 5.93
C VAL A 55 17.31 -22.49 6.08
N TYR A 56 16.89 -21.31 5.66
CA TYR A 56 15.48 -20.97 5.69
C TYR A 56 15.04 -20.22 4.42
N HIS A 57 13.76 -20.17 4.21
CA HIS A 57 13.11 -19.34 3.19
C HIS A 57 11.70 -18.95 3.65
N HIS A 58 11.16 -17.92 3.02
CA HIS A 58 9.77 -17.52 3.24
C HIS A 58 8.86 -18.07 2.14
N VAL A 59 7.60 -18.33 2.50
CA VAL A 59 6.62 -18.87 1.56
C VAL A 59 5.22 -18.31 1.83
N THR A 60 4.40 -18.21 0.78
CA THR A 60 2.97 -17.89 0.88
C THR A 60 2.16 -18.81 -0.02
N GLY A 61 0.91 -19.09 0.36
CA GLY A 61 -0.03 -19.86 -0.45
C GLY A 61 0.10 -21.38 -0.33
N VAL A 62 0.90 -21.88 0.62
CA VAL A 62 0.89 -23.31 0.99
C VAL A 62 -0.38 -23.62 1.78
N ASP A 63 -0.93 -24.81 1.59
CA ASP A 63 -2.13 -25.25 2.32
C ASP A 63 -1.80 -25.44 3.81
N ALA A 64 -2.21 -24.50 4.63
CA ALA A 64 -2.04 -24.49 6.08
C ALA A 64 -3.29 -25.01 6.84
N SER A 65 -4.12 -25.83 6.19
CA SER A 65 -5.34 -26.38 6.81
C SER A 65 -5.07 -27.46 7.85
N SER A 66 -3.89 -28.07 7.83
CA SER A 66 -3.51 -29.14 8.74
C SER A 66 -2.00 -29.30 8.89
N SER A 67 -1.59 -29.94 9.98
CA SER A 67 -0.18 -30.33 10.16
C SER A 67 0.31 -31.30 9.08
N ALA A 68 -0.58 -32.13 8.55
CA ALA A 68 -0.24 -33.07 7.49
C ALA A 68 0.09 -32.37 6.16
N SER A 69 -0.66 -31.34 5.79
CA SER A 69 -0.41 -30.52 4.58
C SER A 69 0.95 -29.83 4.67
N LEU A 70 1.26 -29.20 5.80
CA LEU A 70 2.54 -28.52 6.01
C LEU A 70 3.71 -29.48 6.07
N ALA A 71 3.53 -30.66 6.69
CA ALA A 71 4.54 -31.72 6.69
C ALA A 71 4.78 -32.29 5.28
N ALA A 72 3.73 -32.39 4.46
CA ALA A 72 3.87 -32.81 3.05
C ALA A 72 4.75 -31.83 2.28
N TYR A 73 4.56 -30.51 2.46
CA TYR A 73 5.42 -29.49 1.85
C TYR A 73 6.90 -29.68 2.20
N ILE A 74 7.22 -29.88 3.50
CA ILE A 74 8.60 -30.15 3.94
C ILE A 74 9.15 -31.45 3.31
N LYS A 75 8.33 -32.53 3.22
CA LYS A 75 8.72 -33.77 2.59
C LYS A 75 8.99 -33.60 1.10
N ASP A 76 8.18 -32.83 0.40
CA ASP A 76 8.40 -32.51 -1.02
C ASP A 76 9.75 -31.84 -1.27
N LEU A 77 10.20 -31.00 -0.34
CA LEU A 77 11.52 -30.38 -0.43
C LEU A 77 12.64 -31.41 -0.37
N THR A 78 12.48 -32.50 0.39
CA THR A 78 13.49 -33.58 0.48
C THR A 78 13.64 -34.36 -0.83
N HIS A 79 12.55 -34.52 -1.58
CA HIS A 79 12.58 -35.22 -2.87
C HIS A 79 13.20 -34.36 -3.98
N ARG A 80 13.12 -33.05 -3.87
CA ARG A 80 13.70 -32.09 -4.84
C ARG A 80 15.21 -31.98 -4.72
N ASP A 81 15.77 -32.15 -3.51
CA ASP A 81 17.20 -32.07 -3.23
C ASP A 81 18.01 -33.30 -3.70
N HIS A 82 17.38 -34.34 -4.22
CA HIS A 82 18.04 -35.56 -4.70
C HIS A 82 18.57 -35.48 -6.15
N GLY A 83 18.91 -34.28 -6.64
CA GLY A 83 19.66 -34.14 -7.88
C GLY A 83 21.02 -34.84 -7.81
N GLN A 84 21.57 -35.25 -8.97
CA GLN A 84 22.81 -36.05 -9.08
C GLN A 84 24.06 -35.47 -8.39
N ALA A 85 23.99 -34.27 -7.80
CA ALA A 85 25.09 -33.59 -7.14
C ALA A 85 24.79 -33.21 -5.66
N ALA A 86 23.72 -33.74 -5.07
CA ALA A 86 23.40 -33.37 -3.68
C ALA A 86 24.53 -33.83 -2.72
N THR A 87 25.14 -32.87 -2.06
CA THR A 87 26.16 -33.08 -1.03
C THR A 87 25.59 -33.13 0.38
N MET A 88 24.39 -32.57 0.56
CA MET A 88 23.65 -32.44 1.81
C MET A 88 22.28 -33.12 1.70
N LYS A 89 21.73 -33.59 2.80
CA LYS A 89 20.34 -34.09 2.92
C LYS A 89 19.62 -33.32 4.01
N ILE A 90 18.32 -33.10 3.83
CA ILE A 90 17.44 -32.52 4.86
C ILE A 90 17.15 -33.61 5.90
N VAL A 91 17.39 -33.33 7.16
CA VAL A 91 17.14 -34.26 8.29
C VAL A 91 16.03 -33.77 9.20
N GLU A 92 15.75 -32.47 9.18
CA GLU A 92 14.74 -31.82 10.00
C GLU A 92 14.17 -30.62 9.27
N GLY A 93 12.89 -30.31 9.48
CA GLY A 93 12.27 -29.11 8.97
C GLY A 93 11.24 -28.57 9.95
N VAL A 94 11.14 -27.25 10.04
CA VAL A 94 10.14 -26.54 10.84
C VAL A 94 9.39 -25.57 9.95
N TYR A 95 8.07 -25.71 9.91
CA TYR A 95 7.18 -24.78 9.22
C TYR A 95 6.50 -23.90 10.25
N CYS A 96 6.60 -22.57 10.10
CA CYS A 96 6.01 -21.57 10.98
C CYS A 96 4.97 -20.74 10.21
N CYS A 97 3.73 -20.73 10.68
CA CYS A 97 2.59 -20.01 10.09
C CYS A 97 1.85 -19.18 11.16
N TYR A 98 1.78 -17.87 10.98
CA TYR A 98 1.14 -16.98 11.95
C TYR A 98 -0.39 -17.00 11.83
N ASN A 99 -1.08 -17.23 12.96
CA ASN A 99 -2.52 -17.10 13.11
C ASN A 99 -2.84 -15.71 13.68
N ALA A 100 -3.34 -14.82 12.83
CA ALA A 100 -3.64 -13.45 13.21
C ALA A 100 -4.87 -13.30 14.09
N PHE A 101 -5.83 -14.23 14.04
CA PHE A 101 -7.02 -14.21 14.92
C PHE A 101 -6.65 -14.49 16.38
N ALA A 102 -5.83 -15.51 16.59
CA ALA A 102 -5.44 -15.94 17.93
C ALA A 102 -4.09 -15.31 18.39
N ARG A 103 -3.36 -14.61 17.52
CA ARG A 103 -2.00 -14.08 17.75
C ARG A 103 -1.01 -15.15 18.19
N LEU A 104 -1.06 -16.30 17.52
CA LEU A 104 -0.21 -17.46 17.78
C LEU A 104 0.57 -17.82 16.52
N ASP A 105 1.78 -18.35 16.69
CA ASP A 105 2.55 -18.90 15.58
C ASP A 105 2.38 -20.43 15.57
N MET A 106 1.69 -20.95 14.55
CA MET A 106 1.48 -22.39 14.36
C MET A 106 2.75 -23.01 13.80
N ARG A 107 3.24 -24.07 14.43
CA ARG A 107 4.49 -24.72 14.06
C ARG A 107 4.30 -26.20 13.82
N VAL A 108 4.87 -26.68 12.71
CA VAL A 108 4.94 -28.10 12.38
C VAL A 108 6.41 -28.49 12.25
N HIS A 109 6.85 -29.32 13.17
CA HIS A 109 8.21 -29.86 13.22
C HIS A 109 8.21 -31.28 12.63
N VAL A 110 9.07 -31.52 11.68
CA VAL A 110 9.19 -32.78 10.94
C VAL A 110 10.63 -33.29 11.03
N THR A 111 10.83 -34.47 11.59
CA THR A 111 12.12 -35.19 11.54
C THR A 111 12.10 -36.15 10.39
N ILE A 112 13.20 -36.34 9.64
CA ILE A 112 13.23 -37.13 8.41
C ILE A 112 14.38 -38.14 8.46
N PRO A 113 14.09 -39.47 8.45
CA PRO A 113 12.78 -40.11 8.62
C PRO A 113 12.33 -40.05 10.08
N GLY A 114 11.06 -39.84 10.35
CA GLY A 114 10.59 -39.83 11.72
C GLY A 114 9.20 -39.24 11.94
N THR A 115 9.08 -38.37 12.95
CA THR A 115 7.83 -37.90 13.50
C THR A 115 7.42 -36.52 12.96
N VAL A 116 6.12 -36.26 13.05
CA VAL A 116 5.52 -34.94 12.81
C VAL A 116 4.91 -34.48 14.14
N GLU A 117 5.37 -33.36 14.64
CA GLU A 117 4.85 -32.71 15.83
C GLU A 117 4.24 -31.35 15.45
N ALA A 118 3.02 -31.08 15.91
CA ALA A 118 2.32 -29.83 15.68
C ALA A 118 1.98 -29.14 17.00
N TYR A 119 2.35 -27.88 17.13
CA TYR A 119 2.08 -27.06 18.29
C TYR A 119 1.96 -25.58 17.88
N CYS A 120 1.44 -24.76 18.75
CA CYS A 120 1.47 -23.32 18.57
C CYS A 120 2.32 -22.64 19.66
N VAL A 121 2.86 -21.50 19.32
CA VAL A 121 3.73 -20.69 20.20
C VAL A 121 3.06 -19.32 20.40
N ASP A 122 2.92 -18.90 21.65
CA ASP A 122 2.37 -17.58 21.98
C ASP A 122 3.47 -16.49 21.99
N GLU A 123 3.04 -15.25 22.16
CA GLU A 123 3.94 -14.07 22.22
C GLU A 123 5.02 -14.16 23.29
N ASN A 124 4.86 -15.03 24.29
CA ASN A 124 5.86 -15.28 25.34
C ASN A 124 6.75 -16.50 25.05
N GLY A 125 6.67 -17.06 23.84
CA GLY A 125 7.44 -18.25 23.45
C GLY A 125 6.92 -19.56 24.04
N LYS A 126 5.74 -19.57 24.72
CA LYS A 126 5.20 -20.77 25.37
C LYS A 126 4.48 -21.66 24.38
N LYS A 127 4.82 -22.93 24.36
CA LYS A 127 4.16 -23.96 23.52
C LYS A 127 2.77 -24.33 24.06
N ARG A 128 1.81 -24.46 23.13
CA ARG A 128 0.44 -24.93 23.39
C ARG A 128 0.03 -25.95 22.33
N ALA A 129 -0.98 -26.77 22.64
CA ALA A 129 -1.53 -27.72 21.67
C ALA A 129 -2.29 -26.99 20.55
N ALA A 130 -2.13 -27.46 19.31
CA ALA A 130 -2.88 -26.98 18.17
C ALA A 130 -4.28 -27.62 18.16
N THR A 131 -5.34 -26.83 17.99
CA THR A 131 -6.74 -27.26 17.89
C THR A 131 -7.25 -27.15 16.44
N GLU A 132 -8.35 -27.82 16.11
CA GLU A 132 -8.97 -27.74 14.78
C GLU A 132 -9.42 -26.32 14.43
N GLU A 133 -9.92 -25.56 15.41
CA GLU A 133 -10.32 -24.18 15.23
C GLU A 133 -9.12 -23.29 14.86
N LEU A 134 -7.98 -23.47 15.53
CA LEU A 134 -6.74 -22.76 15.19
C LEU A 134 -6.25 -23.08 13.79
N TRP A 135 -6.43 -24.33 13.30
CA TRP A 135 -6.08 -24.69 11.93
C TRP A 135 -6.98 -24.01 10.91
N LEU A 136 -8.28 -23.88 11.15
CA LEU A 136 -9.20 -23.15 10.28
C LEU A 136 -8.81 -21.67 10.16
N GLU A 137 -8.54 -21.03 11.29
CA GLU A 137 -8.08 -19.63 11.36
C GLU A 137 -6.74 -19.45 10.62
N THR A 138 -5.79 -20.36 10.86
CA THR A 138 -4.47 -20.34 10.22
C THR A 138 -4.55 -20.50 8.72
N TYR A 139 -5.38 -21.42 8.24
CA TYR A 139 -5.64 -21.63 6.81
C TYR A 139 -6.15 -20.33 6.16
N LEU A 140 -7.16 -19.70 6.75
CA LEU A 140 -7.72 -18.46 6.22
C LEU A 140 -6.66 -17.35 6.18
N CYS A 141 -5.88 -17.16 7.26
CA CYS A 141 -4.78 -16.21 7.30
C CYS A 141 -3.73 -16.48 6.21
N SER A 142 -3.35 -17.75 5.98
CA SER A 142 -2.37 -18.12 4.96
C SER A 142 -2.87 -17.80 3.55
N VAL A 143 -4.15 -18.09 3.23
CA VAL A 143 -4.74 -17.74 1.94
C VAL A 143 -4.75 -16.20 1.74
N LEU A 144 -5.19 -15.45 2.75
CA LEU A 144 -5.23 -13.99 2.67
C LEU A 144 -3.84 -13.38 2.49
N ARG A 145 -2.82 -13.90 3.19
CA ARG A 145 -1.42 -13.48 2.99
C ARG A 145 -0.94 -13.71 1.57
N ALA A 146 -1.30 -14.82 0.94
CA ALA A 146 -0.91 -15.08 -0.45
C ALA A 146 -1.43 -14.02 -1.41
N TYR A 147 -2.62 -13.47 -1.17
CA TYR A 147 -3.16 -12.34 -1.95
C TYR A 147 -2.57 -10.98 -1.56
N SER A 148 -2.20 -10.77 -0.29
CA SER A 148 -1.67 -9.50 0.20
C SER A 148 -0.21 -9.29 -0.19
N TYR A 149 0.64 -10.32 -0.08
CA TYR A 149 2.07 -10.23 -0.39
C TYR A 149 2.43 -10.43 -1.86
N ALA A 150 1.46 -10.73 -2.71
CA ALA A 150 1.76 -11.12 -4.08
C ALA A 150 2.21 -9.96 -4.99
N ASP A 151 1.69 -8.74 -4.75
CA ASP A 151 1.78 -7.65 -5.72
C ASP A 151 2.13 -6.29 -5.09
N ASP A 152 2.68 -6.25 -3.89
CA ASP A 152 3.13 -4.98 -3.40
C ASP A 152 4.37 -4.54 -4.20
N GLY A 153 4.19 -3.92 -5.33
CA GLY A 153 5.26 -3.39 -6.18
C GLY A 153 6.24 -2.45 -5.46
N SER A 154 6.10 -2.33 -4.12
CA SER A 154 6.91 -1.44 -3.30
C SER A 154 8.37 -1.84 -3.24
N GLY A 155 8.72 -3.11 -3.47
CA GLY A 155 10.10 -3.60 -3.37
C GLY A 155 10.74 -3.45 -1.99
N GLU A 156 10.08 -2.75 -1.06
CA GLU A 156 10.59 -2.53 0.30
C GLU A 156 10.31 -3.71 1.21
N THR A 157 9.12 -4.32 1.10
CA THR A 157 8.81 -5.55 1.83
C THR A 157 9.72 -6.68 1.36
N ILE A 158 10.04 -6.74 0.05
CA ILE A 158 10.99 -7.71 -0.52
C ILE A 158 12.43 -7.43 -0.06
N ARG A 159 12.81 -6.18 0.21
CA ARG A 159 14.14 -5.85 0.76
C ARG A 159 14.34 -6.35 2.18
N LYS A 160 13.29 -6.35 2.98
CA LYS A 160 13.33 -6.84 4.37
C LYS A 160 13.19 -8.36 4.47
N ILE A 161 12.40 -8.96 3.56
CA ILE A 161 12.16 -10.41 3.52
C ILE A 161 12.57 -10.92 2.14
N MET A 162 13.77 -11.48 2.05
CA MET A 162 14.29 -12.05 0.80
C MET A 162 13.78 -13.48 0.56
N GLY A 163 13.71 -13.88 -0.69
CA GLY A 163 13.45 -15.29 -1.05
C GLY A 163 12.03 -15.77 -0.75
N VAL A 164 11.01 -14.92 -0.88
CA VAL A 164 9.61 -15.35 -0.69
C VAL A 164 9.15 -16.18 -1.90
N ARG A 165 8.80 -17.44 -1.65
CA ARG A 165 8.11 -18.29 -2.64
C ARG A 165 6.62 -17.98 -2.61
N ARG A 166 5.98 -18.02 -3.78
CA ARG A 166 4.56 -17.71 -3.88
C ARG A 166 3.83 -18.81 -4.63
N PHE A 167 2.84 -19.39 -3.97
CA PHE A 167 1.96 -20.40 -4.55
C PHE A 167 0.54 -19.87 -4.62
N ASN A 168 -0.22 -20.36 -5.61
CA ASN A 168 -1.64 -20.09 -5.66
C ASN A 168 -2.36 -20.95 -4.60
N PRO A 169 -2.99 -20.34 -3.58
CA PRO A 169 -3.65 -21.08 -2.52
C PRO A 169 -4.97 -21.72 -2.99
N VAL A 170 -5.56 -21.20 -4.09
CA VAL A 170 -6.85 -21.63 -4.61
C VAL A 170 -6.70 -22.05 -6.07
N THR A 171 -6.47 -23.34 -6.28
CA THR A 171 -6.14 -23.90 -7.60
C THR A 171 -7.30 -24.65 -8.28
N ASN A 172 -8.32 -25.03 -7.50
CA ASN A 172 -9.46 -25.80 -8.00
C ASN A 172 -10.74 -25.46 -7.23
N THR A 173 -11.86 -26.03 -7.65
CA THR A 173 -13.19 -25.78 -7.06
C THR A 173 -13.27 -26.23 -5.60
N GLU A 174 -12.58 -27.30 -5.23
CA GLU A 174 -12.57 -27.80 -3.85
C GLU A 174 -11.86 -26.84 -2.90
N THR A 175 -10.67 -26.35 -3.29
CA THR A 175 -9.92 -25.36 -2.52
C THR A 175 -10.66 -24.02 -2.46
N GLU A 176 -11.38 -23.63 -3.52
CA GLU A 176 -12.26 -22.45 -3.50
C GLU A 176 -13.39 -22.63 -2.49
N HIS A 177 -14.08 -23.75 -2.53
CA HIS A 177 -15.17 -24.03 -1.60
C HIS A 177 -14.69 -24.01 -0.15
N ARG A 178 -13.54 -24.61 0.15
CA ARG A 178 -12.92 -24.59 1.47
C ARG A 178 -12.56 -23.16 1.91
N PHE A 179 -11.99 -22.38 1.00
CA PHE A 179 -11.65 -20.96 1.29
C PHE A 179 -12.89 -20.14 1.61
N LEU A 180 -13.94 -20.22 0.78
CA LEU A 180 -15.16 -19.45 0.98
C LEU A 180 -15.94 -19.91 2.22
N ALA A 181 -15.94 -21.21 2.54
CA ALA A 181 -16.55 -21.73 3.76
C ALA A 181 -15.80 -21.25 5.02
N ALA A 182 -14.48 -21.25 5.01
CA ALA A 182 -13.69 -20.68 6.11
C ALA A 182 -13.93 -19.18 6.27
N ALA A 183 -13.97 -18.44 5.15
CA ALA A 183 -14.27 -17.02 5.15
C ALA A 183 -15.67 -16.70 5.69
N GLU A 184 -16.68 -17.51 5.34
CA GLU A 184 -18.04 -17.37 5.86
C GLU A 184 -18.10 -17.58 7.38
N GLN A 185 -17.46 -18.64 7.90
CA GLN A 185 -17.46 -18.93 9.34
C GLN A 185 -16.78 -17.84 10.18
N LEU A 186 -15.70 -17.24 9.67
CA LEU A 186 -14.89 -16.26 10.38
C LEU A 186 -15.21 -14.82 9.97
N PHE A 187 -16.21 -14.60 9.10
CA PHE A 187 -16.49 -13.30 8.50
C PHE A 187 -16.64 -12.17 9.52
N PHE A 188 -17.48 -12.37 10.52
CA PHE A 188 -17.78 -11.35 11.55
C PHE A 188 -16.64 -11.11 12.55
N ARG A 189 -15.59 -11.95 12.51
CA ARG A 189 -14.33 -11.76 13.23
C ARG A 189 -13.23 -11.14 12.35
N GLY A 190 -13.49 -10.88 11.08
CA GLY A 190 -12.52 -10.39 10.09
C GLY A 190 -11.81 -9.09 10.49
N TRP A 191 -12.46 -8.21 11.28
CA TRP A 191 -11.87 -6.99 11.80
C TRP A 191 -10.63 -7.23 12.69
N GLN A 192 -10.48 -8.43 13.29
CA GLN A 192 -9.31 -8.81 14.09
C GLN A 192 -8.03 -8.93 13.24
N LEU A 193 -8.16 -9.10 11.94
CA LEU A 193 -7.03 -9.20 11.02
C LEU A 193 -6.41 -7.85 10.63
N GLY A 194 -6.98 -6.74 11.13
CA GLY A 194 -6.58 -5.40 10.70
C GLY A 194 -7.19 -4.97 9.37
N SER A 195 -6.69 -3.89 8.81
CA SER A 195 -7.20 -3.28 7.58
C SER A 195 -6.08 -2.60 6.79
N ASP A 196 -6.38 -2.23 5.55
CA ASP A 196 -5.46 -1.46 4.71
C ASP A 196 -5.06 -0.14 5.38
N SER A 197 -3.87 0.35 5.03
CA SER A 197 -3.24 1.55 5.61
C SER A 197 -4.03 2.87 5.46
N VAL A 198 -5.16 2.83 4.77
CA VAL A 198 -6.06 3.99 4.57
C VAL A 198 -7.24 3.97 5.55
N VAL A 199 -7.60 2.81 6.07
CA VAL A 199 -8.72 2.62 7.00
C VAL A 199 -8.19 2.78 8.42
N GLN A 200 -8.73 3.74 9.17
CA GLN A 200 -8.24 4.03 10.52
C GLN A 200 -8.63 2.95 11.52
N VAL A 201 -9.87 2.49 11.46
CA VAL A 201 -10.40 1.47 12.36
C VAL A 201 -11.04 0.34 11.55
N PRO A 202 -10.50 -0.90 11.63
CA PRO A 202 -11.09 -2.03 10.95
C PRO A 202 -12.51 -2.31 11.47
N ASN A 203 -13.43 -2.56 10.53
CA ASN A 203 -14.82 -2.92 10.83
C ASN A 203 -15.24 -4.18 10.08
N ILE A 204 -16.51 -4.57 10.15
CA ILE A 204 -17.04 -5.80 9.54
C ILE A 204 -16.84 -5.83 8.02
N VAL A 205 -16.96 -4.68 7.34
CA VAL A 205 -16.93 -4.57 5.87
C VAL A 205 -15.64 -3.94 5.31
N SER A 206 -14.77 -3.44 6.19
CA SER A 206 -13.48 -2.83 5.83
C SER A 206 -12.37 -3.43 6.68
N ASN A 207 -11.78 -4.53 6.22
CA ASN A 207 -10.71 -5.26 6.88
C ASN A 207 -9.96 -6.14 5.87
N HIS A 208 -8.85 -6.77 6.27
CA HIS A 208 -8.05 -7.61 5.37
C HIS A 208 -8.79 -8.83 4.82
N LEU A 209 -9.77 -9.39 5.55
CA LEU A 209 -10.59 -10.48 5.01
C LEU A 209 -11.44 -10.01 3.84
N THR A 210 -12.13 -8.89 3.99
CA THR A 210 -13.00 -8.34 2.93
C THR A 210 -12.19 -7.85 1.73
N THR A 211 -11.05 -7.19 1.96
CA THR A 211 -10.12 -6.79 0.90
C THR A 211 -9.57 -8.01 0.15
N GLY A 212 -9.17 -9.06 0.87
CA GLY A 212 -8.69 -10.31 0.28
C GLY A 212 -9.75 -11.04 -0.56
N LEU A 213 -11.00 -11.11 -0.08
CA LEU A 213 -12.13 -11.68 -0.82
C LEU A 213 -12.42 -10.88 -2.10
N LEU A 214 -12.50 -9.54 -2.01
CA LEU A 214 -12.71 -8.69 -3.18
C LEU A 214 -11.58 -8.83 -4.20
N LYS A 215 -10.33 -8.90 -3.73
CA LYS A 215 -9.16 -9.13 -4.59
C LYS A 215 -9.22 -10.50 -5.26
N TYR A 216 -9.64 -11.55 -4.52
CA TYR A 216 -9.87 -12.88 -5.08
C TYR A 216 -10.90 -12.87 -6.20
N PHE A 217 -12.10 -12.31 -5.97
CA PHE A 217 -13.15 -12.25 -6.99
C PHE A 217 -12.75 -11.38 -8.19
N HIS A 218 -12.09 -10.25 -7.95
CA HIS A 218 -11.58 -9.39 -9.01
C HIS A 218 -10.55 -10.10 -9.90
N THR A 219 -9.61 -10.82 -9.28
CA THR A 219 -8.52 -11.52 -9.96
C THR A 219 -9.02 -12.71 -10.78
N THR A 220 -9.90 -13.53 -10.18
CA THR A 220 -10.36 -14.77 -10.79
C THR A 220 -11.60 -14.62 -11.67
N GLY A 221 -12.38 -13.54 -11.49
CA GLY A 221 -13.65 -13.34 -12.17
C GLY A 221 -14.79 -14.23 -11.63
N ARG A 222 -14.61 -14.84 -10.45
CA ARG A 222 -15.62 -15.72 -9.80
C ARG A 222 -16.71 -14.92 -9.09
N TYR A 223 -17.32 -13.97 -9.82
CA TYR A 223 -18.30 -13.05 -9.25
C TYR A 223 -19.55 -13.76 -8.71
N THR A 224 -20.02 -14.82 -9.37
CA THR A 224 -21.17 -15.61 -8.91
C THR A 224 -20.95 -16.22 -7.53
N SER A 225 -19.75 -16.77 -7.28
CA SER A 225 -19.38 -17.29 -5.94
C SER A 225 -19.38 -16.17 -4.89
N GLY A 226 -18.90 -14.98 -5.27
CA GLY A 226 -18.91 -13.80 -4.40
C GLY A 226 -20.32 -13.29 -4.11
N ILE A 227 -21.18 -13.23 -5.11
CA ILE A 227 -22.58 -12.84 -4.95
C ILE A 227 -23.28 -13.78 -3.97
N ASN A 228 -23.17 -15.10 -4.18
CA ASN A 228 -23.79 -16.09 -3.30
C ASN A 228 -23.32 -15.98 -1.85
N LEU A 229 -21.98 -15.79 -1.64
CA LEU A 229 -21.42 -15.61 -0.30
C LEU A 229 -21.99 -14.34 0.37
N PHE A 230 -21.94 -13.20 -0.32
CA PHE A 230 -22.36 -11.94 0.28
C PHE A 230 -23.87 -11.80 0.40
N GLU A 231 -24.69 -12.45 -0.45
CA GLU A 231 -26.15 -12.52 -0.25
C GLU A 231 -26.49 -13.26 1.05
N LYS A 232 -25.80 -14.38 1.31
CA LYS A 232 -25.99 -15.13 2.55
C LYS A 232 -25.54 -14.34 3.79
N LEU A 233 -24.39 -13.65 3.73
CA LEU A 233 -23.91 -12.82 4.83
C LEU A 233 -24.75 -11.56 5.03
N LYS A 234 -25.25 -10.94 3.95
CA LYS A 234 -26.18 -9.80 3.99
C LYS A 234 -27.47 -10.14 4.74
N SER A 235 -27.96 -11.38 4.65
CA SER A 235 -29.15 -11.80 5.40
C SER A 235 -28.95 -11.78 6.92
N GLN A 236 -27.71 -11.76 7.39
CA GLN A 236 -27.35 -11.68 8.80
C GLN A 236 -27.02 -10.25 9.23
N ASN A 237 -26.39 -9.45 8.34
CA ASN A 237 -26.02 -8.06 8.61
C ASN A 237 -26.13 -7.23 7.31
N THR A 238 -26.97 -6.19 7.34
CA THR A 238 -27.27 -5.31 6.21
C THR A 238 -26.04 -4.53 5.71
N GLU A 239 -25.03 -4.24 6.56
CA GLU A 239 -23.79 -3.55 6.17
C GLU A 239 -23.04 -4.27 5.02
N VAL A 240 -23.18 -5.62 4.97
CA VAL A 240 -22.56 -6.45 3.92
C VAL A 240 -23.08 -6.11 2.51
N ALA A 241 -24.19 -5.40 2.40
CA ALA A 241 -24.71 -4.92 1.13
C ALA A 241 -23.70 -4.10 0.33
N SER A 242 -22.80 -3.38 1.00
CA SER A 242 -21.71 -2.64 0.37
C SER A 242 -20.74 -3.57 -0.40
N LEU A 243 -20.40 -4.72 0.16
CA LEU A 243 -19.53 -5.72 -0.47
C LEU A 243 -20.24 -6.46 -1.61
N LEU A 244 -21.50 -6.82 -1.40
CA LEU A 244 -22.34 -7.41 -2.45
C LEU A 244 -22.43 -6.48 -3.66
N ALA A 245 -22.69 -5.19 -3.44
CA ALA A 245 -22.74 -4.21 -4.53
C ALA A 245 -21.40 -4.07 -5.26
N LYS A 246 -20.26 -4.07 -4.54
CA LYS A 246 -18.93 -4.03 -5.15
C LYS A 246 -18.71 -5.23 -6.10
N VAL A 247 -19.09 -6.44 -5.69
CA VAL A 247 -18.96 -7.64 -6.53
C VAL A 247 -19.92 -7.59 -7.73
N LEU A 248 -21.16 -7.15 -7.52
CA LEU A 248 -22.13 -6.95 -8.62
C LEU A 248 -21.59 -5.95 -9.66
N PHE A 249 -20.99 -4.83 -9.23
CA PHE A 249 -20.37 -3.87 -10.14
C PHE A 249 -19.15 -4.45 -10.88
N MET A 250 -18.34 -5.30 -10.22
CA MET A 250 -17.25 -6.02 -10.89
C MET A 250 -17.75 -6.99 -11.95
N GLY A 251 -18.93 -7.61 -11.71
CA GLY A 251 -19.61 -8.52 -12.64
C GLY A 251 -20.44 -7.83 -13.72
N ASN A 252 -20.45 -6.50 -13.80
CA ASN A 252 -21.29 -5.67 -14.67
C ASN A 252 -22.80 -5.79 -14.40
N GLU A 253 -23.21 -6.31 -13.25
CA GLU A 253 -24.60 -6.38 -12.79
C GLU A 253 -25.03 -5.07 -12.11
N GLU A 254 -24.92 -3.96 -12.85
CA GLU A 254 -25.02 -2.61 -12.29
C GLU A 254 -26.39 -2.31 -11.69
N VAL A 255 -27.48 -2.73 -12.40
CA VAL A 255 -28.86 -2.48 -11.95
C VAL A 255 -29.13 -3.17 -10.62
N GLN A 256 -28.66 -4.40 -10.47
CA GLN A 256 -28.82 -5.16 -9.23
C GLN A 256 -27.97 -4.57 -8.10
N GLY A 257 -26.73 -4.13 -8.41
CA GLY A 257 -25.86 -3.44 -7.45
C GLY A 257 -26.46 -2.16 -6.90
N VAL A 258 -27.00 -1.30 -7.78
CA VAL A 258 -27.68 -0.06 -7.37
C VAL A 258 -28.93 -0.35 -6.53
N ARG A 259 -29.73 -1.35 -6.94
CA ARG A 259 -30.93 -1.75 -6.17
C ARG A 259 -30.55 -2.25 -4.79
N THR A 260 -29.51 -3.08 -4.69
CA THR A 260 -29.00 -3.60 -3.41
C THR A 260 -28.60 -2.48 -2.46
N LEU A 261 -27.85 -1.48 -2.95
CA LEU A 261 -27.47 -0.30 -2.14
C LEU A 261 -28.69 0.54 -1.77
N TYR A 262 -29.61 0.75 -2.69
CA TYR A 262 -30.83 1.54 -2.44
C TYR A 262 -31.70 0.91 -1.34
N ASP A 263 -31.91 -0.40 -1.39
CA ASP A 263 -32.73 -1.11 -0.40
C ASP A 263 -32.04 -1.15 0.97
N ALA A 264 -30.71 -1.36 1.01
CA ALA A 264 -29.95 -1.35 2.24
C ALA A 264 -29.86 0.06 2.87
N LEU A 265 -29.71 1.11 2.08
CA LEU A 265 -29.70 2.51 2.57
C LEU A 265 -31.06 2.99 3.10
N LYS A 266 -32.18 2.30 2.82
CA LYS A 266 -33.46 2.55 3.51
C LYS A 266 -33.41 2.11 4.96
N GLU A 267 -32.69 1.02 5.25
CA GLU A 267 -32.52 0.50 6.61
C GLU A 267 -31.41 1.23 7.35
N LEU A 268 -30.28 1.50 6.67
CA LEU A 268 -29.08 2.16 7.21
C LEU A 268 -28.73 3.41 6.41
N PRO A 269 -29.48 4.52 6.54
CA PRO A 269 -29.36 5.69 5.67
C PRO A 269 -28.05 6.46 5.83
N MET A 270 -27.29 6.23 6.89
CA MET A 270 -25.99 6.87 7.19
C MET A 270 -24.85 5.87 7.21
N ASP A 271 -24.96 4.72 6.52
CA ASP A 271 -23.83 3.83 6.34
C ASP A 271 -22.83 4.46 5.34
N TYR A 272 -21.66 4.85 5.86
CA TYR A 272 -20.66 5.58 5.07
C TYR A 272 -20.03 4.72 3.98
N VAL A 273 -19.89 3.39 4.19
CA VAL A 273 -19.27 2.47 3.21
C VAL A 273 -20.20 2.26 2.01
N MET A 274 -21.53 2.14 2.24
CA MET A 274 -22.51 2.06 1.17
C MET A 274 -22.59 3.37 0.37
N LEU A 275 -22.60 4.51 1.08
CA LEU A 275 -22.61 5.83 0.47
C LEU A 275 -21.34 6.09 -0.37
N ASP A 276 -20.15 5.74 0.15
CA ASP A 276 -18.89 5.82 -0.61
C ASP A 276 -18.90 4.90 -1.82
N THR A 277 -19.40 3.67 -1.68
CA THR A 277 -19.51 2.71 -2.78
C THR A 277 -20.41 3.24 -3.89
N GLN A 278 -21.52 3.90 -3.53
CA GLN A 278 -22.42 4.54 -4.48
C GLN A 278 -21.77 5.76 -5.16
N ALA A 279 -21.04 6.58 -4.39
CA ALA A 279 -20.31 7.73 -4.92
C ALA A 279 -19.21 7.30 -5.90
N ASP A 280 -18.46 6.25 -5.58
CA ASP A 280 -17.43 5.66 -6.46
C ASP A 280 -18.02 5.16 -7.79
N PHE A 281 -19.13 4.44 -7.70
CA PHE A 281 -19.84 3.95 -8.89
C PHE A 281 -20.30 5.12 -9.77
N LEU A 282 -20.94 6.13 -9.20
CA LEU A 282 -21.44 7.31 -9.94
C LEU A 282 -20.28 8.10 -10.57
N LEU A 283 -19.16 8.26 -9.84
CA LEU A 283 -17.95 8.92 -10.34
C LEU A 283 -17.34 8.17 -11.54
N LYS A 284 -17.27 6.84 -11.49
CA LYS A 284 -16.84 5.99 -12.61
C LYS A 284 -17.79 6.14 -13.82
N LYS A 285 -19.09 6.16 -13.57
CA LYS A 285 -20.12 6.36 -14.62
C LYS A 285 -20.11 7.77 -15.22
N ALA A 286 -19.73 8.78 -14.45
CA ALA A 286 -19.57 10.13 -14.97
C ALA A 286 -18.42 10.22 -15.99
N LYS A 287 -17.32 9.47 -15.77
CA LYS A 287 -16.17 9.41 -16.70
C LYS A 287 -16.54 8.77 -18.06
N THR A 288 -17.56 7.91 -18.10
CA THR A 288 -18.02 7.20 -19.30
C THR A 288 -19.36 7.74 -19.83
N ALA A 289 -19.81 8.91 -19.37
CA ALA A 289 -21.05 9.52 -19.80
C ALA A 289 -21.01 9.91 -21.28
N ALA A 290 -22.12 9.68 -22.00
CA ALA A 290 -22.23 10.00 -23.42
C ALA A 290 -22.47 11.49 -23.68
N THR A 291 -23.13 12.19 -22.75
CA THR A 291 -23.43 13.62 -22.86
C THR A 291 -22.93 14.40 -21.63
N PRO A 292 -22.63 15.70 -21.80
CA PRO A 292 -22.17 16.54 -20.67
C PRO A 292 -23.25 16.69 -19.60
N GLU A 293 -24.56 16.72 -19.97
CA GLU A 293 -25.66 16.81 -18.99
C GLU A 293 -25.69 15.54 -18.09
N GLN A 294 -25.56 14.37 -18.70
CA GLN A 294 -25.47 13.10 -17.94
C GLN A 294 -24.26 13.05 -17.04
N LYS A 295 -23.12 13.61 -17.48
CA LYS A 295 -21.92 13.71 -16.65
C LYS A 295 -22.20 14.57 -15.43
N GLU A 296 -22.76 15.76 -15.63
CA GLU A 296 -23.06 16.71 -14.56
C GLU A 296 -24.08 16.14 -13.56
N GLU A 297 -25.16 15.52 -14.04
CA GLU A 297 -26.16 14.88 -13.19
C GLU A 297 -25.55 13.78 -12.31
N ARG A 298 -24.71 12.90 -12.90
CA ARG A 298 -24.03 11.82 -12.15
C ARG A 298 -23.04 12.38 -11.13
N LEU A 299 -22.31 13.45 -11.47
CA LEU A 299 -21.39 14.10 -10.54
C LEU A 299 -22.14 14.77 -9.38
N ARG A 300 -23.30 15.39 -9.64
CA ARG A 300 -24.15 15.98 -8.60
C ARG A 300 -24.69 14.91 -7.65
N MET A 301 -25.12 13.76 -8.18
CA MET A 301 -25.53 12.62 -7.35
C MET A 301 -24.36 12.06 -6.55
N ALA A 302 -23.18 11.93 -7.17
CA ALA A 302 -21.96 11.48 -6.48
C ALA A 302 -21.57 12.43 -5.35
N LEU A 303 -21.69 13.75 -5.57
CA LEU A 303 -21.44 14.76 -4.55
C LEU A 303 -22.36 14.58 -3.34
N GLY A 304 -23.67 14.40 -3.56
CA GLY A 304 -24.62 14.17 -2.46
C GLY A 304 -24.34 12.89 -1.66
N CYS A 305 -23.87 11.82 -2.32
CA CYS A 305 -23.48 10.60 -1.62
C CYS A 305 -22.17 10.77 -0.84
N ALA A 306 -21.16 11.39 -1.45
CA ALA A 306 -19.85 11.60 -0.83
C ALA A 306 -19.95 12.58 0.37
N ASP A 307 -20.73 13.64 0.25
CA ASP A 307 -20.97 14.58 1.34
C ASP A 307 -21.62 13.88 2.55
N ARG A 308 -22.69 13.12 2.31
CA ARG A 308 -23.35 12.33 3.38
C ARG A 308 -22.40 11.29 3.98
N SER A 309 -21.55 10.64 3.18
CA SER A 309 -20.55 9.69 3.66
C SER A 309 -19.55 10.37 4.59
N THR A 310 -19.10 11.58 4.26
CA THR A 310 -18.18 12.38 5.08
C THR A 310 -18.82 12.82 6.39
N VAL A 311 -20.10 13.21 6.37
CA VAL A 311 -20.87 13.55 7.59
C VAL A 311 -21.05 12.30 8.48
N ALA A 312 -21.25 11.12 7.88
CA ALA A 312 -21.46 9.88 8.62
C ALA A 312 -20.17 9.35 9.29
N ALA A 313 -19.01 9.55 8.66
CA ALA A 313 -17.72 9.08 9.17
C ALA A 313 -16.62 10.15 8.98
N PRO A 314 -16.65 11.25 9.75
CA PRO A 314 -15.71 12.36 9.59
C PRO A 314 -14.27 12.01 10.01
N ALA A 315 -14.06 10.93 10.76
CA ALA A 315 -12.73 10.47 11.16
C ALA A 315 -12.05 9.59 10.07
N GLU A 316 -12.80 9.11 9.06
CA GLU A 316 -12.25 8.26 8.02
C GLU A 316 -11.72 9.08 6.85
N PHE A 317 -10.44 8.92 6.54
CA PHE A 317 -9.79 9.62 5.42
C PHE A 317 -10.47 9.33 4.08
N GLY A 318 -10.89 8.08 3.85
CA GLY A 318 -11.45 7.63 2.57
C GLY A 318 -12.68 8.43 2.12
N THR A 319 -13.55 8.84 3.05
CA THR A 319 -14.76 9.63 2.77
C THR A 319 -14.41 11.03 2.27
N TRP A 320 -13.46 11.70 2.91
CA TRP A 320 -12.95 13.00 2.50
C TRP A 320 -12.22 12.94 1.16
N ALA A 321 -11.37 11.93 0.98
CA ALA A 321 -10.66 11.72 -0.28
C ALA A 321 -11.63 11.52 -1.45
N ARG A 322 -12.73 10.75 -1.24
CA ARG A 322 -13.79 10.58 -2.23
C ARG A 322 -14.48 11.90 -2.56
N LEU A 323 -14.82 12.68 -1.55
CA LEU A 323 -15.46 13.98 -1.74
C LEU A 323 -14.53 14.93 -2.52
N ALA A 324 -13.22 14.98 -2.19
CA ALA A 324 -12.23 15.74 -2.94
C ALA A 324 -12.13 15.28 -4.41
N GLN A 325 -12.13 13.96 -4.68
CA GLN A 325 -12.13 13.41 -6.04
C GLN A 325 -13.36 13.81 -6.84
N VAL A 326 -14.53 13.90 -6.22
CA VAL A 326 -15.77 14.36 -6.88
C VAL A 326 -15.63 15.83 -7.27
N TYR A 327 -15.12 16.71 -6.38
CA TYR A 327 -14.87 18.11 -6.71
C TYR A 327 -13.81 18.26 -7.82
N VAL A 328 -12.75 17.45 -7.81
CA VAL A 328 -11.76 17.39 -8.91
C VAL A 328 -12.39 16.98 -10.23
N ALA A 329 -13.38 16.06 -10.22
CA ALA A 329 -14.10 15.65 -11.42
C ALA A 329 -15.11 16.70 -11.90
N MET A 330 -15.62 17.54 -10.99
CA MET A 330 -16.47 18.71 -11.29
C MET A 330 -15.66 19.93 -11.70
N GLU A 331 -14.31 19.86 -11.63
CA GLU A 331 -13.40 20.96 -11.92
C GLU A 331 -13.53 22.14 -10.93
N ASP A 332 -14.05 21.87 -9.74
CA ASP A 332 -14.12 22.82 -8.63
C ASP A 332 -12.89 22.67 -7.72
N TRP A 333 -11.82 23.31 -8.14
CA TRP A 333 -10.49 23.20 -7.53
C TRP A 333 -10.40 23.80 -6.13
N GLY A 334 -11.13 24.90 -5.89
CA GLY A 334 -11.15 25.59 -4.60
C GLY A 334 -11.76 24.71 -3.52
N ASN A 335 -12.93 24.15 -3.77
CA ASN A 335 -13.58 23.19 -2.86
C ASN A 335 -12.78 21.90 -2.73
N ALA A 336 -12.19 21.39 -3.83
CA ALA A 336 -11.33 20.20 -3.76
C ALA A 336 -10.15 20.39 -2.79
N LEU A 337 -9.45 21.52 -2.84
CA LEU A 337 -8.36 21.86 -1.91
C LEU A 337 -8.85 22.07 -0.48
N THR A 338 -9.99 22.71 -0.28
CA THR A 338 -10.58 22.93 1.04
C THR A 338 -10.94 21.63 1.72
N ILE A 339 -11.55 20.69 0.97
CA ILE A 339 -11.88 19.36 1.46
C ILE A 339 -10.61 18.54 1.74
N LEU A 340 -9.63 18.60 0.85
CA LEU A 340 -8.37 17.90 1.04
C LEU A 340 -7.67 18.39 2.32
N ASN A 341 -7.65 19.70 2.58
CA ASN A 341 -7.10 20.29 3.80
C ASN A 341 -7.79 19.80 5.10
N SER A 342 -9.06 19.40 4.99
CA SER A 342 -9.85 18.93 6.13
C SER A 342 -9.72 17.42 6.37
N CYS A 343 -8.97 16.68 5.53
CA CYS A 343 -8.80 15.24 5.66
C CYS A 343 -8.11 14.86 6.98
N PRO A 344 -8.62 13.87 7.72
CA PRO A 344 -7.92 13.32 8.87
C PRO A 344 -6.70 12.51 8.40
N MET A 345 -5.50 13.01 8.69
CA MET A 345 -4.26 12.37 8.26
C MET A 345 -3.63 11.56 9.38
N PHE A 346 -3.19 10.36 9.05
CA PHE A 346 -2.40 9.52 9.95
C PHE A 346 -1.25 8.87 9.20
N THR A 347 -0.14 8.67 9.92
CA THR A 347 1.06 8.04 9.35
C THR A 347 0.93 6.53 9.38
N TYR A 348 1.15 5.91 8.22
CA TYR A 348 1.32 4.48 8.14
C TYR A 348 2.64 4.08 8.81
N GLN A 349 2.59 3.07 9.67
CA GLN A 349 3.77 2.43 10.25
C GLN A 349 3.78 0.97 9.81
N ASP A 350 4.82 0.57 9.13
CA ASP A 350 5.06 -0.82 8.74
C ASP A 350 5.47 -1.62 9.99
N LYS A 351 4.49 -2.24 10.64
CA LYS A 351 4.67 -2.93 11.92
C LYS A 351 4.82 -4.45 11.79
N ASP A 352 4.49 -4.99 10.62
CA ASP A 352 4.32 -6.43 10.45
C ASP A 352 5.54 -7.16 9.90
N THR A 353 6.63 -6.45 9.67
CA THR A 353 7.84 -7.06 9.15
C THR A 353 8.71 -7.56 10.29
N PRO A 354 8.95 -8.87 10.42
CA PRO A 354 9.84 -9.39 11.44
C PRO A 354 11.28 -8.92 11.19
N ILE A 355 11.98 -8.61 12.26
CA ILE A 355 13.42 -8.36 12.21
C ILE A 355 14.09 -9.71 12.06
N MET A 356 14.63 -9.98 10.87
CA MET A 356 15.39 -11.20 10.60
C MET A 356 16.90 -10.95 10.85
N PRO A 357 17.65 -11.96 11.33
CA PRO A 357 19.09 -11.86 11.46
C PRO A 357 19.76 -11.66 10.09
N GLU A 358 20.95 -11.07 10.08
CA GLU A 358 21.71 -10.92 8.84
C GLU A 358 22.07 -12.30 8.29
N PRO A 359 21.76 -12.60 7.02
CA PRO A 359 22.04 -13.90 6.45
C PRO A 359 23.53 -14.07 6.21
N LYS A 360 24.07 -15.23 6.55
CA LYS A 360 25.46 -15.58 6.24
C LYS A 360 25.69 -15.66 4.73
N ASP A 361 24.82 -16.39 4.03
CA ASP A 361 24.82 -16.54 2.59
C ASP A 361 23.39 -16.59 2.07
N VAL A 362 23.17 -16.05 0.88
CA VAL A 362 21.88 -16.09 0.18
C VAL A 362 22.07 -16.82 -1.14
N HIS A 363 21.48 -17.99 -1.27
CA HIS A 363 21.49 -18.77 -2.50
C HIS A 363 20.15 -18.59 -3.24
N LEU A 364 20.21 -17.91 -4.40
CA LEU A 364 19.07 -17.73 -5.27
C LEU A 364 19.06 -18.83 -6.33
N PRO A 365 17.94 -19.51 -6.50
CA PRO A 365 17.80 -20.49 -7.53
C PRO A 365 17.84 -19.85 -8.91
N THR A 366 18.69 -20.37 -9.80
CA THR A 366 18.72 -20.03 -11.21
C THR A 366 18.50 -21.29 -12.03
N LEU A 367 17.49 -21.29 -12.90
CA LEU A 367 17.33 -22.35 -13.88
C LEU A 367 18.16 -21.98 -15.13
N PRO A 368 19.09 -22.84 -15.57
CA PRO A 368 19.90 -22.59 -16.76
C PRO A 368 19.07 -22.32 -18.01
N GLU A 369 17.87 -22.94 -18.07
CA GLU A 369 16.95 -22.88 -19.20
C GLU A 369 16.12 -21.58 -19.26
N THR A 370 16.07 -20.82 -18.18
CA THR A 370 15.37 -19.53 -18.09
C THR A 370 16.30 -18.34 -18.24
N ARG A 371 17.55 -18.57 -18.63
CA ARG A 371 18.50 -17.51 -18.98
C ARG A 371 17.99 -16.78 -20.21
N LEU A 372 17.25 -15.73 -19.96
CA LEU A 372 17.23 -14.58 -20.84
C LEU A 372 18.45 -13.78 -20.44
N ASP A 373 19.36 -13.51 -21.38
CA ASP A 373 20.62 -12.77 -21.13
C ASP A 373 20.41 -11.45 -20.39
N GLU A 374 19.18 -10.93 -20.43
CA GLU A 374 18.75 -9.72 -19.77
C GLU A 374 18.43 -9.88 -18.26
N ILE A 375 18.24 -11.12 -17.77
CA ILE A 375 17.84 -11.39 -16.37
C ILE A 375 19.07 -11.63 -15.48
N ASP A 376 20.21 -11.92 -16.08
CA ASP A 376 21.45 -12.30 -15.37
C ASP A 376 22.32 -11.13 -14.89
N SER A 377 21.79 -9.94 -14.68
CA SER A 377 22.57 -8.91 -14.00
C SER A 377 22.78 -9.28 -12.54
N GLU A 378 24.04 -9.58 -12.20
CA GLU A 378 24.46 -9.95 -10.87
C GLU A 378 24.08 -8.88 -9.83
N PRO A 379 23.70 -9.29 -8.59
CA PRO A 379 23.40 -8.34 -7.50
C PRO A 379 24.56 -7.40 -7.20
N GLU A 380 25.80 -7.84 -7.39
CA GLU A 380 27.03 -7.07 -7.12
C GLU A 380 27.19 -5.85 -8.04
N ALA A 381 26.67 -5.89 -9.25
CA ALA A 381 26.65 -4.73 -10.15
C ALA A 381 25.74 -3.58 -9.64
N ARG A 382 24.85 -3.86 -8.71
CA ARG A 382 23.95 -2.85 -8.14
C ARG A 382 24.66 -1.82 -7.26
N PHE A 383 25.81 -2.16 -6.69
CA PHE A 383 26.55 -1.27 -5.78
C PHE A 383 27.56 -0.36 -6.46
N SER A 384 27.81 -0.53 -7.79
CA SER A 384 28.85 0.23 -8.48
C SER A 384 28.36 1.48 -9.23
N GLU A 385 27.04 1.63 -9.46
CA GLU A 385 26.47 2.79 -10.14
C GLU A 385 26.17 3.89 -9.11
N GLN A 386 26.86 5.01 -9.19
CA GLN A 386 26.54 6.20 -8.39
C GLN A 386 25.23 6.79 -8.92
N VAL A 387 24.17 6.70 -8.13
CA VAL A 387 22.88 7.34 -8.41
C VAL A 387 22.92 8.77 -7.88
N ASP A 388 22.39 9.70 -8.65
CA ASP A 388 22.25 11.09 -8.23
C ASP A 388 21.49 11.18 -6.89
N PRO A 389 22.09 11.75 -5.82
CA PRO A 389 21.44 11.87 -4.51
C PRO A 389 20.09 12.61 -4.57
N GLN A 390 19.88 13.51 -5.52
CA GLN A 390 18.60 14.20 -5.67
C GLN A 390 17.48 13.24 -6.10
N LEU A 391 17.78 12.21 -6.88
CA LEU A 391 16.80 11.20 -7.29
C LEU A 391 16.47 10.22 -6.16
N VAL A 392 17.47 9.83 -5.37
CA VAL A 392 17.27 8.90 -4.25
C VAL A 392 16.42 9.52 -3.13
N ASN A 393 16.57 10.83 -2.92
CA ASN A 393 15.91 11.55 -1.83
C ASN A 393 14.48 12.06 -2.17
N LEU A 394 13.86 11.62 -3.27
CA LEU A 394 12.49 12.01 -3.62
C LEU A 394 11.50 11.40 -2.61
N ARG A 395 11.00 12.24 -1.70
CA ARG A 395 10.15 11.81 -0.56
C ARG A 395 8.85 11.15 -1.00
N ALA A 396 8.22 11.62 -2.08
CA ALA A 396 6.96 11.07 -2.57
C ALA A 396 7.05 9.59 -2.96
N ALA A 397 8.25 9.09 -3.30
CA ALA A 397 8.46 7.66 -3.60
C ALA A 397 8.19 6.75 -2.39
N GLY A 398 8.39 7.26 -1.17
CA GLY A 398 8.17 6.54 0.08
C GLY A 398 6.75 6.69 0.67
N TYR A 399 5.87 7.47 0.05
CA TYR A 399 4.53 7.67 0.60
C TYR A 399 3.65 6.42 0.48
N ARG A 400 2.90 6.16 1.56
CA ARG A 400 1.94 5.05 1.69
C ARG A 400 0.64 5.60 2.32
N GLY A 401 -0.43 4.80 2.21
CA GLY A 401 -1.70 5.09 2.89
C GLY A 401 -2.30 6.43 2.51
N THR A 402 -2.68 7.21 3.51
CA THR A 402 -3.38 8.49 3.35
C THR A 402 -2.53 9.55 2.62
N PHE A 403 -1.22 9.63 2.91
CA PHE A 403 -0.32 10.56 2.23
C PHE A 403 -0.16 10.26 0.75
N GLN A 404 -0.07 8.98 0.36
CA GLN A 404 -0.01 8.58 -1.04
C GLN A 404 -1.29 8.96 -1.80
N GLN A 405 -2.46 8.75 -1.18
CA GLN A 405 -3.74 9.12 -1.81
C GLN A 405 -3.92 10.62 -1.93
N ALA A 406 -3.60 11.39 -0.88
CA ALA A 406 -3.64 12.85 -0.91
C ALA A 406 -2.69 13.42 -1.99
N TYR A 407 -1.47 12.88 -2.09
CA TYR A 407 -0.50 13.24 -3.12
C TYR A 407 -1.04 12.94 -4.53
N SER A 408 -1.67 11.79 -4.72
CA SER A 408 -2.29 11.39 -6.00
C SER A 408 -3.39 12.37 -6.43
N ILE A 409 -4.22 12.88 -5.50
CA ILE A 409 -5.25 13.88 -5.79
C ILE A 409 -4.59 15.21 -6.22
N LEU A 410 -3.55 15.67 -5.53
CA LEU A 410 -2.82 16.89 -5.91
C LEU A 410 -2.14 16.75 -7.28
N THR A 411 -1.56 15.61 -7.60
CA THR A 411 -0.95 15.37 -8.93
C THR A 411 -2.00 15.33 -10.03
N GLU A 412 -3.20 14.80 -9.78
CA GLU A 412 -4.32 14.84 -10.74
C GLU A 412 -4.77 16.28 -11.01
N MET A 413 -4.87 17.11 -9.97
CA MET A 413 -5.17 18.54 -10.11
C MET A 413 -4.08 19.25 -10.92
N THR A 414 -2.81 19.07 -10.55
CA THR A 414 -1.67 19.69 -11.23
C THR A 414 -1.62 19.32 -12.70
N LYS A 415 -1.93 18.06 -13.05
CA LYS A 415 -1.99 17.61 -14.45
C LYS A 415 -3.07 18.34 -15.25
N LYS A 416 -4.22 18.64 -14.63
CA LYS A 416 -5.36 19.27 -15.31
C LYS A 416 -5.19 20.78 -15.50
N ILE A 417 -4.70 21.48 -14.47
CA ILE A 417 -4.65 22.97 -14.46
C ILE A 417 -3.24 23.53 -14.51
N GLY A 418 -2.21 22.73 -14.31
CA GLY A 418 -0.83 23.17 -14.20
C GLY A 418 -0.47 23.70 -12.81
N TRP A 419 0.85 23.73 -12.54
CA TRP A 419 1.39 24.11 -11.23
C TRP A 419 1.08 25.57 -10.84
N ASP A 420 1.29 26.52 -11.75
CA ASP A 420 1.10 27.95 -11.46
C ASP A 420 -0.36 28.27 -11.12
N GLN A 421 -1.31 27.66 -11.84
CA GLN A 421 -2.71 27.84 -11.56
C GLN A 421 -3.11 27.19 -10.24
N LEU A 422 -2.56 26.04 -9.90
CA LEU A 422 -2.79 25.37 -8.62
C LEU A 422 -2.29 26.25 -7.45
N LEU A 423 -1.10 26.86 -7.57
CA LEU A 423 -0.58 27.78 -6.56
C LEU A 423 -1.45 29.03 -6.40
N LYS A 424 -1.98 29.57 -7.51
CA LYS A 424 -2.90 30.71 -7.44
C LYS A 424 -4.16 30.34 -6.66
N ILE A 425 -4.79 29.20 -6.97
CA ILE A 425 -5.98 28.73 -6.26
C ILE A 425 -5.65 28.48 -4.78
N ARG A 426 -4.47 27.88 -4.49
CA ARG A 426 -3.99 27.72 -3.11
C ARG A 426 -3.95 29.06 -2.35
N SER A 427 -3.38 30.10 -2.97
CA SER A 427 -3.30 31.44 -2.35
C SER A 427 -4.66 32.12 -2.20
N ASP A 428 -5.63 31.78 -3.06
CA ASP A 428 -7.00 32.31 -2.97
C ASP A 428 -7.81 31.64 -1.84
N VAL A 429 -7.52 30.36 -1.55
CA VAL A 429 -8.29 29.54 -0.59
C VAL A 429 -7.67 29.57 0.81
N PHE A 430 -6.34 29.62 0.92
CA PHE A 430 -5.64 29.46 2.20
C PHE A 430 -4.85 30.70 2.62
N VAL A 431 -4.75 30.85 3.96
CA VAL A 431 -3.75 31.68 4.63
C VAL A 431 -2.63 30.77 5.10
N MET A 432 -1.39 31.16 4.86
CA MET A 432 -0.23 30.40 5.32
C MET A 432 0.05 30.70 6.80
N GLU A 433 0.63 29.74 7.52
CA GLU A 433 0.91 29.87 8.96
C GLU A 433 1.77 31.10 9.28
N ASP A 434 2.74 31.42 8.43
CA ASP A 434 3.63 32.57 8.60
C ASP A 434 2.89 33.89 8.40
N GLU A 435 1.96 33.95 7.46
CA GLU A 435 1.09 35.12 7.25
C GLU A 435 0.15 35.31 8.44
N TYR A 436 -0.45 34.21 8.93
CA TYR A 436 -1.34 34.25 10.10
C TYR A 436 -0.63 34.63 11.39
N ARG A 437 0.66 34.26 11.56
CA ARG A 437 1.47 34.67 12.71
C ARG A 437 1.83 36.13 12.66
N ASN A 438 2.14 36.65 11.49
CA ASN A 438 2.53 38.08 11.30
C ASN A 438 1.34 39.03 11.45
N GLU A 439 0.12 38.55 11.23
CA GLU A 439 -1.11 39.35 11.33
C GLU A 439 -1.79 39.33 12.72
N LYS A 440 -1.35 38.49 13.66
CA LYS A 440 -1.75 38.63 15.05
C LYS A 440 -0.97 39.77 15.66
N PRO A 441 -1.54 41.01 15.73
CA PRO A 441 -0.90 42.07 16.49
C PRO A 441 -0.80 41.59 17.93
N GLU A 442 0.33 41.87 18.58
CA GLU A 442 0.57 41.64 19.99
C GLU A 442 -0.53 42.30 20.85
N VAL A 443 -1.64 41.61 21.06
CA VAL A 443 -2.72 42.04 21.95
C VAL A 443 -2.36 41.77 23.42
N ASN A 444 -1.07 41.78 23.79
CA ASN A 444 -0.61 41.62 25.16
C ASN A 444 0.49 42.61 25.58
N ALA A 445 0.36 43.87 25.27
CA ALA A 445 1.25 44.90 25.84
C ALA A 445 0.50 46.17 26.27
N HIS A 446 -0.58 46.05 27.03
CA HIS A 446 -1.07 47.15 27.87
C HIS A 446 -1.62 46.64 29.19
N LYS A 447 -0.71 46.32 30.14
CA LYS A 447 -0.98 46.51 31.57
C LYS A 447 -0.60 47.90 31.96
N PRO A 448 -1.48 48.70 32.52
CA PRO A 448 -1.13 50.07 33.01
C PRO A 448 -0.17 49.93 34.20
N ARG A 449 1.01 50.54 34.08
CA ARG A 449 1.90 50.79 35.20
C ARG A 449 1.35 51.93 36.02
N ASN A 450 1.03 51.68 37.26
CA ASN A 450 0.87 52.67 38.29
C ASN A 450 2.22 53.28 38.66
N PRO A 451 2.32 54.60 38.88
CA PRO A 451 3.54 55.26 39.30
C PRO A 451 3.70 55.30 40.83
N SER A 452 4.84 54.94 41.35
CA SER A 452 5.30 55.31 42.72
C SER A 452 6.80 55.54 42.72
N THR A 453 7.14 56.76 42.79
CA THR A 453 8.15 57.57 43.50
C THR A 453 9.40 56.92 44.11
N ASP A 454 10.50 57.67 43.86
CA ASP A 454 11.73 57.89 44.66
C ASP A 454 12.79 56.75 44.68
N GLY A 455 14.02 56.97 44.38
CA GLY A 455 14.98 57.96 44.60
C GLY A 455 16.43 57.54 44.34
N LEU A 456 17.16 58.40 43.69
CA LEU A 456 18.57 58.79 43.86
C LEU A 456 19.75 57.80 43.58
N ARG A 457 20.60 58.27 42.64
CA ARG A 457 22.08 58.19 42.54
C ARG A 457 22.71 56.86 42.13
N GLY A 458 23.59 56.78 41.19
CA GLY A 458 24.66 57.59 40.64
C GLY A 458 25.38 56.79 39.53
N THR A 459 25.81 57.53 38.55
CA THR A 459 26.68 57.18 37.40
C THR A 459 28.13 56.82 37.84
N PRO A 460 29.11 56.44 37.00
CA PRO A 460 29.10 56.36 35.52
C PRO A 460 29.86 55.16 34.87
N ASN A 461 29.68 55.05 33.57
CA ASN A 461 30.50 54.36 32.55
C ASN A 461 31.93 54.92 32.42
N PRO A 462 32.77 54.48 31.43
CA PRO A 462 33.07 53.25 30.68
C PRO A 462 34.59 52.92 30.71
N PRO A 463 35.38 52.38 29.77
CA PRO A 463 35.14 51.97 28.37
C PRO A 463 35.86 50.64 27.93
N SER A 464 35.50 50.22 26.75
CA SER A 464 36.18 49.52 25.65
C SER A 464 37.63 49.05 25.78
N THR A 465 37.96 47.88 25.22
CA THR A 465 38.84 47.69 24.04
C THR A 465 39.07 46.22 23.69
N ASN A 466 38.94 45.94 22.42
CA ASN A 466 39.65 45.05 21.45
C ASN A 466 40.72 44.06 21.98
N GLY A 467 40.75 42.91 21.27
CA GLY A 467 41.95 42.16 21.07
C GLY A 467 41.75 40.73 20.55
N GLU A 468 42.18 40.58 19.38
CA GLU A 468 42.33 39.44 18.46
C GLU A 468 43.03 38.22 19.05
N ALA A 469 42.69 37.10 18.40
CA ALA A 469 43.54 36.09 17.76
C ALA A 469 44.21 34.97 18.59
N SER A 470 44.08 33.84 18.01
CA SER A 470 45.01 32.73 17.70
C SER A 470 44.96 31.47 18.55
N GLU A 471 44.70 30.43 17.85
CA GLU A 471 45.38 29.11 17.67
C GLU A 471 45.94 28.39 18.91
N ALA A 472 45.59 27.15 19.03
CA ALA A 472 46.37 25.93 18.87
C ALA A 472 46.00 24.81 19.86
N GLU A 473 45.77 23.67 19.27
CA GLU A 473 46.21 22.29 19.59
C GLU A 473 46.20 21.77 21.01
N GLY A 474 45.67 20.53 21.09
CA GLY A 474 46.39 19.43 21.72
C GLY A 474 45.77 18.78 22.93
N GLY A 475 45.53 17.49 22.80
CA GLY A 475 45.86 16.54 23.87
C GLY A 475 44.67 15.90 24.61
N GLU A 476 44.33 14.74 24.19
CA GLU A 476 44.33 13.40 24.83
C GLU A 476 43.99 13.28 26.33
N GLN A 477 43.18 12.24 26.53
CA GLN A 477 43.18 11.22 27.61
C GLN A 477 42.28 11.45 28.83
N ASP A 478 41.42 10.53 28.91
CA ASP A 478 41.19 9.37 29.82
C ASP A 478 40.35 9.58 31.08
N ASP A 479 39.52 8.58 31.21
CA ASP A 479 39.14 7.78 32.38
C ASP A 479 37.95 8.17 33.29
N GLN A 480 37.04 7.22 33.19
CA GLN A 480 36.39 6.45 34.28
C GLN A 480 35.36 7.09 35.23
N ASP A 481 34.24 6.45 35.12
CA ASP A 481 33.53 5.71 36.20
C ASP A 481 32.59 6.44 37.17
N HIS A 482 31.53 5.72 37.38
CA HIS A 482 30.58 5.56 38.49
C HIS A 482 29.18 6.16 38.37
N GLN A 483 28.30 5.23 38.06
CA GLN A 483 27.28 4.59 38.94
C GLN A 483 26.13 5.43 39.45
N GLU A 484 24.96 4.89 39.06
CA GLU A 484 23.79 4.54 39.89
C GLU A 484 23.01 5.64 40.62
N LYS A 485 21.75 5.70 40.37
CA LYS A 485 20.59 5.17 41.07
C LYS A 485 19.32 5.86 40.66
N GLU A 486 18.35 5.07 40.31
CA GLU A 486 17.03 4.83 40.93
C GLU A 486 16.31 6.09 41.48
N ALA A 487 15.08 6.34 41.25
CA ALA A 487 13.86 5.54 41.42
C ALA A 487 12.61 6.34 40.99
N GLU A 488 11.67 5.63 40.50
CA GLU A 488 10.27 5.50 40.95
C GLU A 488 9.30 6.68 40.81
N GLU A 489 8.28 6.30 40.11
CA GLU A 489 6.84 6.24 40.46
C GLU A 489 6.05 7.52 40.69
N SER A 490 4.98 7.64 39.96
CA SER A 490 3.57 7.46 40.37
C SER A 490 2.66 8.01 39.28
N SER A 491 1.86 7.24 38.67
CA SER A 491 0.55 6.66 38.96
C SER A 491 -0.56 7.69 39.26
N SER A 492 -1.65 7.43 38.57
CA SER A 492 -3.06 7.66 38.88
C SER A 492 -3.61 9.07 38.59
N GLN A 493 -4.83 9.30 38.19
CA GLN A 493 -6.06 8.51 38.19
C GLN A 493 -7.09 9.22 37.32
N ALA A 494 -7.91 8.41 36.71
CA ALA A 494 -9.19 8.81 36.13
C ALA A 494 -10.15 9.33 37.21
N THR A 495 -10.94 10.32 36.88
CA THR A 495 -12.22 10.53 37.61
C THR A 495 -13.30 10.93 36.63
N THR A 496 -14.20 10.03 36.42
CA THR A 496 -15.59 10.20 36.00
C THR A 496 -16.34 11.09 36.98
N LEU A 497 -17.16 11.99 36.51
CA LEU A 497 -18.43 12.30 37.14
C LEU A 497 -19.45 12.83 36.11
N ALA A 498 -20.59 12.21 36.22
CA ALA A 498 -21.81 12.41 35.46
C ALA A 498 -22.71 13.48 36.07
N ASN A 499 -23.70 13.86 35.29
CA ASN A 499 -25.01 14.36 35.60
C ASN A 499 -25.25 15.85 35.92
N GLY A 500 -26.25 16.35 35.19
CA GLY A 500 -27.04 17.47 35.63
C GLY A 500 -27.98 18.03 34.54
N ASN A 501 -29.13 17.47 34.47
CA ASN A 501 -30.35 17.90 33.81
C ASN A 501 -30.70 19.39 33.96
N GLY A 502 -31.36 19.96 32.93
CA GLY A 502 -32.07 21.24 33.07
C GLY A 502 -32.76 21.71 31.79
N ASN A 503 -33.99 21.35 31.63
CA ASN A 503 -34.98 21.84 30.68
C ASN A 503 -35.14 23.37 30.69
N ALA A 504 -35.42 23.98 29.53
CA ALA A 504 -36.66 24.71 29.25
C ALA A 504 -36.60 25.49 27.92
N ASN A 505 -37.51 25.14 27.05
CA ASN A 505 -38.39 25.91 26.17
C ASN A 505 -38.23 27.45 26.13
N GLU A 506 -38.23 28.00 24.91
CA GLU A 506 -39.33 28.73 24.27
C GLU A 506 -38.88 29.57 23.05
N LYS A 507 -39.65 29.36 22.02
CA LYS A 507 -40.31 30.21 21.03
C LYS A 507 -39.52 31.05 20.00
N LEU A 508 -39.89 30.63 18.80
CA LEU A 508 -40.10 31.44 17.55
C LEU A 508 -40.38 32.93 17.76
N GLU A 509 -39.78 33.71 16.85
CA GLU A 509 -40.50 34.67 16.02
C GLU A 509 -39.62 35.29 14.95
N LYS A 510 -40.08 35.19 13.66
CA LYS A 510 -39.72 36.08 12.55
C LYS A 510 -40.53 37.37 12.69
N PRO A 511 -40.07 38.52 12.23
CA PRO A 511 -40.70 39.01 11.02
C PRO A 511 -39.78 39.74 10.00
N SER A 512 -40.29 39.71 8.79
CA SER A 512 -39.89 40.46 7.61
C SER A 512 -40.18 41.96 7.75
N SER A 513 -39.37 42.82 7.13
CA SER A 513 -39.86 43.90 6.29
C SER A 513 -38.73 44.66 5.60
N THR A 514 -38.89 44.80 4.33
CA THR A 514 -38.40 45.76 3.34
C THR A 514 -38.37 47.21 3.80
N VAL A 515 -37.36 47.99 3.39
CA VAL A 515 -37.46 49.34 2.81
C VAL A 515 -36.13 49.72 2.14
N ASP A 516 -36.18 50.16 0.92
CA ASP A 516 -35.20 50.75 0.02
C ASP A 516 -35.00 52.29 0.27
N PRO A 517 -34.26 53.06 -0.55
CA PRO A 517 -32.91 53.52 -0.26
C PRO A 517 -32.83 55.05 -0.12
N ALA A 518 -31.70 55.56 0.38
CA ALA A 518 -31.32 56.97 0.15
C ALA A 518 -29.80 57.11 0.04
N GLU A 519 -29.40 57.66 -1.10
CA GLU A 519 -28.07 58.14 -1.46
C GLU A 519 -27.52 59.16 -0.44
N VAL A 520 -26.26 59.04 -0.10
CA VAL A 520 -25.37 60.18 0.17
C VAL A 520 -23.95 59.82 -0.29
N LYS A 521 -23.35 60.79 -0.98
CA LYS A 521 -22.09 60.80 -1.70
C LYS A 521 -20.85 60.86 -0.78
N LYS A 522 -19.80 60.17 -1.26
CA LYS A 522 -18.35 60.46 -1.28
C LYS A 522 -17.65 60.92 -0.02
N ASP A 523 -16.70 60.09 0.40
CA ASP A 523 -15.31 60.54 0.57
C ASP A 523 -14.34 59.43 0.19
N GLU A 524 -13.44 59.73 -0.75
CA GLU A 524 -12.34 58.88 -1.21
C GLU A 524 -11.16 59.09 -0.26
N GLY A 525 -10.73 58.01 0.41
CA GLY A 525 -9.48 57.98 1.15
C GLY A 525 -9.47 56.84 2.18
N GLU A 526 -8.60 55.85 1.95
CA GLU A 526 -8.30 54.70 2.81
C GLU A 526 -9.20 53.45 2.64
N HIS A 527 -9.16 52.84 1.46
CA HIS A 527 -9.82 51.54 1.18
C HIS A 527 -8.83 50.40 0.83
N GLY A 528 -7.55 50.50 1.25
CA GLY A 528 -6.57 49.41 0.99
C GLY A 528 -6.55 48.33 2.04
N ASP A 529 -6.73 48.65 3.31
CA ASP A 529 -6.51 47.68 4.41
C ASP A 529 -7.77 46.90 4.81
N ASP A 530 -8.96 47.49 4.70
CA ASP A 530 -10.22 46.82 5.05
C ASP A 530 -10.62 45.74 4.04
N ASP A 531 -10.24 45.90 2.77
CA ASP A 531 -10.52 44.91 1.72
C ASP A 531 -9.58 43.70 1.80
N HIS A 532 -8.35 43.87 2.30
CA HIS A 532 -7.42 42.82 2.63
C HIS A 532 -7.86 42.02 3.87
N LEU A 533 -8.27 42.67 4.93
CA LEU A 533 -8.77 42.08 6.17
C LEU A 533 -10.08 41.29 5.93
N SER A 534 -10.98 41.78 5.08
CA SER A 534 -12.22 41.07 4.73
C SER A 534 -11.97 39.85 3.88
N LYS A 535 -10.96 39.86 3.00
CA LYS A 535 -10.52 38.70 2.18
C LYS A 535 -9.84 37.64 3.03
N LEU A 536 -9.07 38.02 4.04
CA LEU A 536 -8.40 37.11 4.98
C LEU A 536 -9.39 36.41 5.92
N ASN A 537 -10.45 37.09 6.35
CA ASN A 537 -11.49 36.52 7.22
C ASN A 537 -12.28 35.34 6.55
N ASN A 538 -12.24 35.23 5.24
CA ASN A 538 -12.89 34.17 4.48
C ASN A 538 -11.95 33.02 4.11
N LYS A 539 -10.63 33.14 4.29
CA LYS A 539 -9.65 32.10 3.97
C LYS A 539 -9.45 31.16 5.15
N ARG A 540 -9.18 29.87 4.86
CA ARG A 540 -8.88 28.86 5.87
C ARG A 540 -7.37 28.77 6.10
N LEU A 541 -6.94 28.37 7.30
CA LEU A 541 -5.55 28.07 7.56
C LEU A 541 -5.16 26.78 6.80
N CYS A 542 -4.03 26.84 6.09
CA CYS A 542 -3.46 25.64 5.46
C CYS A 542 -2.84 24.73 6.53
N GLU A 543 -3.26 23.48 6.56
CA GLU A 543 -2.67 22.48 7.42
C GLU A 543 -1.21 22.21 7.06
N ARG A 544 -0.34 22.03 8.05
CA ARG A 544 1.11 21.83 7.85
C ARG A 544 1.43 20.63 6.98
N TRP A 545 0.65 19.57 7.12
CA TRP A 545 0.86 18.36 6.31
C TRP A 545 0.57 18.62 4.83
N LEU A 546 -0.47 19.41 4.51
CA LEU A 546 -0.82 19.76 3.14
C LEU A 546 0.23 20.70 2.55
N ASP A 547 0.69 21.68 3.32
CA ASP A 547 1.78 22.56 2.91
C ASP A 547 3.07 21.79 2.61
N SER A 548 3.46 20.85 3.49
CA SER A 548 4.57 19.93 3.25
C SER A 548 4.37 19.11 1.97
N LEU A 549 3.14 18.68 1.69
CA LEU A 549 2.82 17.91 0.49
C LEU A 549 2.98 18.74 -0.80
N PHE A 550 2.62 20.03 -0.76
CA PHE A 550 2.91 20.98 -1.85
C PHE A 550 4.41 21.12 -2.11
N MET A 551 5.22 21.20 -1.04
CA MET A 551 6.68 21.27 -1.17
C MET A 551 7.25 20.01 -1.80
N VAL A 552 6.78 18.83 -1.41
CA VAL A 552 7.20 17.55 -2.01
C VAL A 552 6.78 17.45 -3.49
N LEU A 553 5.59 17.90 -3.82
CA LEU A 553 5.15 17.96 -5.22
C LEU A 553 6.00 18.94 -6.04
N TYR A 554 6.38 20.08 -5.48
CA TYR A 554 7.30 21.02 -6.11
C TYR A 554 8.67 20.38 -6.39
N GLU A 555 9.23 19.62 -5.43
CA GLU A 555 10.49 18.90 -5.62
C GLU A 555 10.39 17.91 -6.77
N ASP A 556 9.34 17.09 -6.82
CA ASP A 556 9.11 16.15 -7.91
C ASP A 556 8.98 16.85 -9.28
N LEU A 557 8.21 17.94 -9.35
CA LEU A 557 8.05 18.73 -10.57
C LEU A 557 9.35 19.40 -11.01
N ARG A 558 10.15 19.90 -10.07
CA ARG A 558 11.47 20.49 -10.34
C ARG A 558 12.41 19.49 -10.95
N VAL A 559 12.55 18.32 -10.34
CA VAL A 559 13.41 17.24 -10.86
C VAL A 559 12.94 16.78 -12.23
N TYR A 560 11.65 16.58 -12.41
CA TYR A 560 11.05 16.20 -13.68
C TYR A 560 11.31 17.25 -14.78
N THR A 561 11.17 18.53 -14.48
CA THR A 561 11.40 19.63 -15.44
C THR A 561 12.88 19.72 -15.84
N ILE A 562 13.80 19.59 -14.87
CA ILE A 562 15.25 19.55 -15.15
C ILE A 562 15.56 18.39 -16.07
N TRP A 563 15.08 17.18 -15.76
CA TRP A 563 15.28 16.01 -16.59
C TRP A 563 14.76 16.22 -18.03
N ARG A 564 13.53 16.69 -18.20
CA ARG A 564 12.96 16.96 -19.53
C ARG A 564 13.77 17.99 -20.31
N THR A 565 14.20 19.05 -19.67
CA THR A 565 15.00 20.09 -20.29
C THR A 565 16.35 19.53 -20.76
N GLN A 566 17.02 18.76 -19.92
CA GLN A 566 18.27 18.08 -20.28
C GLN A 566 18.06 17.11 -21.45
N MET A 567 17.04 16.27 -21.41
CA MET A 567 16.70 15.35 -22.50
C MET A 567 16.48 16.11 -23.83
N ALA A 568 15.72 17.20 -23.81
CA ALA A 568 15.47 18.00 -25.00
C ALA A 568 16.77 18.64 -25.56
N GLN A 569 17.65 19.12 -24.67
CA GLN A 569 18.93 19.71 -25.03
C GLN A 569 19.87 18.67 -25.69
N TYR A 570 20.01 17.47 -25.10
CA TYR A 570 20.83 16.40 -25.66
C TYR A 570 20.29 15.90 -27.01
N ARG A 571 18.95 15.81 -27.16
CA ARG A 571 18.31 15.48 -28.44
C ARG A 571 18.62 16.56 -29.52
N ALA A 572 18.53 17.84 -29.17
CA ALA A 572 18.82 18.93 -30.07
C ALA A 572 20.29 18.91 -30.54
N GLN A 573 21.22 18.47 -29.69
CA GLN A 573 22.65 18.32 -30.01
C GLN A 573 22.98 16.97 -30.63
N SER A 574 21.99 16.09 -30.87
CA SER A 574 22.20 14.73 -31.37
C SER A 574 23.16 13.90 -30.50
N MET A 575 23.24 14.24 -29.21
CA MET A 575 24.05 13.53 -28.22
C MET A 575 23.22 12.54 -27.45
N GLN A 576 23.85 11.43 -27.02
CA GLN A 576 23.21 10.43 -26.22
C GLN A 576 23.12 10.90 -24.74
N TYR A 577 21.92 10.99 -24.21
CA TYR A 577 21.70 11.24 -22.77
C TYR A 577 21.92 9.96 -21.98
N LYS A 578 23.02 9.90 -21.22
CA LYS A 578 23.40 8.72 -20.44
C LYS A 578 23.02 8.91 -18.98
N LYS A 579 22.30 7.95 -18.46
CA LYS A 579 21.95 7.77 -17.06
C LYS A 579 22.11 6.30 -16.68
N SER A 580 22.32 6.01 -15.40
CA SER A 580 22.36 4.64 -14.92
C SER A 580 20.99 3.96 -15.05
N ALA A 581 20.94 2.62 -15.02
CA ALA A 581 19.68 1.89 -15.10
C ALA A 581 18.76 2.22 -13.90
N GLU A 582 19.35 2.41 -12.73
CA GLU A 582 18.62 2.77 -11.52
C GLU A 582 18.06 4.20 -11.60
N GLU A 583 18.84 5.16 -12.10
CA GLU A 583 18.34 6.51 -12.35
C GLU A 583 17.17 6.52 -13.33
N TRP A 584 17.23 5.72 -14.41
CA TRP A 584 16.12 5.58 -15.35
C TRP A 584 14.88 4.96 -14.71
N GLU A 585 15.04 3.96 -13.81
CA GLU A 585 13.93 3.38 -13.05
C GLU A 585 13.25 4.43 -12.17
N ILE A 586 14.02 5.24 -11.43
CA ILE A 586 13.52 6.30 -10.57
C ILE A 586 12.82 7.40 -11.39
N LEU A 587 13.41 7.83 -12.51
CA LEU A 587 12.80 8.83 -13.39
C LEU A 587 11.50 8.33 -14.02
N GLY A 588 11.44 7.04 -14.39
CA GLY A 588 10.21 6.41 -14.87
C GLY A 588 9.11 6.41 -13.81
N ALA A 589 9.45 6.06 -12.59
CA ALA A 589 8.51 6.08 -11.45
C ALA A 589 8.07 7.52 -11.10
N LEU A 590 8.96 8.50 -11.22
CA LEU A 590 8.65 9.92 -11.06
C LEU A 590 7.64 10.40 -12.11
N ALA A 591 7.89 10.11 -13.38
CA ALA A 591 6.98 10.49 -14.46
C ALA A 591 5.61 9.80 -14.32
N GLU A 592 5.58 8.52 -13.93
CA GLU A 592 4.34 7.78 -13.66
C GLU A 592 3.55 8.42 -12.51
N ARG A 593 4.22 8.79 -11.40
CA ARG A 593 3.63 9.49 -10.25
C ARG A 593 3.02 10.84 -10.62
N LEU A 594 3.71 11.58 -11.50
CA LEU A 594 3.22 12.85 -12.05
C LEU A 594 2.23 12.65 -13.22
N GLN A 595 1.86 11.39 -13.52
CA GLN A 595 0.93 11.00 -14.58
C GLN A 595 1.37 11.36 -16.01
N HIS A 596 2.67 11.48 -16.26
CA HIS A 596 3.27 11.66 -17.58
C HIS A 596 3.63 10.29 -18.16
N THR A 597 2.63 9.61 -18.73
CA THR A 597 2.72 8.20 -19.14
C THR A 597 3.73 7.92 -20.26
N ASP A 598 3.86 8.84 -21.22
CA ASP A 598 4.74 8.65 -22.37
C ASP A 598 6.22 8.74 -21.98
N GLU A 599 6.56 9.72 -21.15
CA GLU A 599 7.89 9.90 -20.60
C GLU A 599 8.24 8.77 -19.61
N ALA A 600 7.27 8.28 -18.85
CA ALA A 600 7.47 7.12 -17.99
C ALA A 600 7.86 5.88 -18.79
N VAL A 601 7.15 5.58 -19.88
CA VAL A 601 7.47 4.45 -20.77
C VAL A 601 8.85 4.63 -21.41
N GLU A 602 9.20 5.85 -21.82
CA GLU A 602 10.53 6.13 -22.40
C GLU A 602 11.64 5.84 -21.38
N ALA A 603 11.50 6.34 -20.15
CA ALA A 603 12.47 6.10 -19.08
C ALA A 603 12.57 4.61 -18.70
N TYR A 604 11.46 3.94 -18.57
CA TYR A 604 11.44 2.51 -18.27
C TYR A 604 12.05 1.67 -19.39
N ARG A 605 11.82 2.02 -20.66
CA ARG A 605 12.49 1.36 -21.81
C ARG A 605 14.01 1.60 -21.80
N ALA A 606 14.45 2.80 -21.44
CA ALA A 606 15.88 3.10 -21.31
C ALA A 606 16.50 2.30 -20.16
N CYS A 607 15.81 2.16 -19.03
CA CYS A 607 16.21 1.27 -17.93
C CYS A 607 16.38 -0.17 -18.43
N LEU A 608 15.34 -0.72 -19.09
CA LEU A 608 15.34 -2.10 -19.57
C LEU A 608 16.33 -2.37 -20.70
N ALA A 609 16.77 -1.35 -21.43
CA ALA A 609 17.85 -1.46 -22.41
C ALA A 609 19.24 -1.59 -21.77
N ALA A 610 19.41 -1.05 -20.55
CA ALA A 610 20.65 -1.13 -19.80
C ALA A 610 20.69 -2.35 -18.87
N ARG A 611 19.57 -2.65 -18.18
CA ARG A 611 19.48 -3.75 -17.22
C ARG A 611 18.01 -4.20 -17.07
N PHE A 612 17.79 -5.49 -16.79
CA PHE A 612 16.47 -5.96 -16.41
C PHE A 612 16.03 -5.37 -15.06
N SER A 613 14.82 -4.79 -15.03
CA SER A 613 14.17 -4.29 -13.83
C SER A 613 12.70 -4.75 -13.79
N PRO A 614 12.29 -5.53 -12.78
CA PRO A 614 10.89 -5.92 -12.62
C PRO A 614 9.98 -4.71 -12.34
N LYS A 615 10.48 -3.69 -11.64
CA LYS A 615 9.73 -2.46 -11.36
C LYS A 615 9.46 -1.67 -12.64
N ALA A 616 10.49 -1.46 -13.46
CA ALA A 616 10.35 -0.79 -14.74
C ALA A 616 9.40 -1.56 -15.68
N LEU A 617 9.49 -2.89 -15.69
CA LEU A 617 8.63 -3.72 -16.52
C LEU A 617 7.17 -3.72 -16.05
N SER A 618 6.92 -3.74 -14.73
CA SER A 618 5.57 -3.59 -14.15
C SER A 618 4.99 -2.20 -14.45
N GLY A 619 5.80 -1.13 -14.37
CA GLY A 619 5.41 0.22 -14.77
C GLY A 619 4.96 0.28 -16.23
N ILE A 620 5.75 -0.28 -17.15
CA ILE A 620 5.36 -0.38 -18.56
C ILE A 620 4.08 -1.19 -18.73
N LEU A 621 3.95 -2.31 -18.04
CA LEU A 621 2.77 -3.18 -18.13
C LEU A 621 1.48 -2.43 -17.77
N ARG A 622 1.49 -1.63 -16.70
CA ARG A 622 0.36 -0.78 -16.31
C ARG A 622 -0.03 0.22 -17.43
N VAL A 623 0.96 0.82 -18.09
CA VAL A 623 0.69 1.74 -19.20
C VAL A 623 0.17 1.01 -20.44
N TYR A 624 0.73 -0.15 -20.78
CA TYR A 624 0.27 -0.95 -21.92
C TYR A 624 -1.15 -1.46 -21.76
N GLN A 625 -1.54 -1.86 -20.53
CA GLN A 625 -2.93 -2.19 -20.22
C GLN A 625 -3.88 -1.01 -20.46
N LYS A 626 -3.49 0.18 -19.96
CA LYS A 626 -4.28 1.40 -20.13
C LYS A 626 -4.46 1.77 -21.60
N ASN A 627 -3.42 1.54 -22.42
CA ASN A 627 -3.40 1.83 -23.84
C ASN A 627 -3.94 0.68 -24.72
N LYS A 628 -4.30 -0.47 -24.11
CA LYS A 628 -4.81 -1.67 -24.80
C LYS A 628 -3.89 -2.21 -25.90
N THR A 629 -2.60 -2.18 -25.68
CA THR A 629 -1.59 -2.71 -26.62
C THR A 629 -1.32 -4.20 -26.32
N THR A 630 -2.11 -5.10 -26.90
CA THR A 630 -2.12 -6.53 -26.55
C THR A 630 -0.77 -7.23 -26.72
N ARG A 631 -0.03 -6.98 -27.81
CA ARG A 631 1.24 -7.66 -28.10
C ARG A 631 2.33 -7.26 -27.10
N GLU A 632 2.45 -5.96 -26.84
CA GLU A 632 3.40 -5.41 -25.88
C GLU A 632 3.09 -5.85 -24.46
N THR A 633 1.80 -5.91 -24.12
CA THR A 633 1.34 -6.43 -22.82
C THR A 633 1.74 -7.88 -22.64
N VAL A 634 1.49 -8.76 -23.63
CA VAL A 634 1.88 -10.18 -23.57
C VAL A 634 3.40 -10.33 -23.46
N ALA A 635 4.18 -9.57 -24.23
CA ALA A 635 5.65 -9.61 -24.15
C ALA A 635 6.16 -9.22 -22.74
N ALA A 636 5.59 -8.17 -22.13
CA ALA A 636 5.92 -7.77 -20.77
C ALA A 636 5.53 -8.84 -19.73
N ILE A 637 4.36 -9.47 -19.90
CA ILE A 637 3.89 -10.57 -19.03
C ILE A 637 4.88 -11.74 -19.07
N ILE A 638 5.27 -12.20 -20.26
CA ILE A 638 6.19 -13.34 -20.42
C ILE A 638 7.50 -13.08 -19.67
N ARG A 639 8.06 -11.87 -19.78
CA ARG A 639 9.30 -11.50 -19.08
C ARG A 639 9.12 -11.48 -17.56
N LEU A 640 7.99 -10.94 -17.05
CA LEU A 640 7.68 -10.93 -15.62
C LEU A 640 7.43 -12.33 -15.06
N VAL A 641 6.69 -13.18 -15.77
CA VAL A 641 6.47 -14.59 -15.39
C VAL A 641 7.80 -15.32 -15.27
N THR A 642 8.69 -15.13 -16.26
CA THR A 642 10.02 -15.74 -16.26
C THR A 642 10.86 -15.27 -15.08
N TRP A 643 10.83 -13.99 -14.77
CA TRP A 643 11.55 -13.43 -13.63
C TRP A 643 10.99 -13.95 -12.30
N GLN A 644 9.67 -14.00 -12.13
CA GLN A 644 9.04 -14.52 -10.92
C GLN A 644 9.34 -16.01 -10.72
N TYR A 645 9.38 -16.80 -11.80
CA TYR A 645 9.75 -18.20 -11.76
C TYR A 645 11.18 -18.42 -11.25
N ARG A 646 12.10 -17.50 -11.46
CA ARG A 646 13.45 -17.54 -10.86
C ARG A 646 13.41 -17.69 -9.32
N TRP A 647 12.39 -17.10 -8.69
CA TRP A 647 12.14 -17.21 -7.25
C TRP A 647 11.18 -18.33 -6.88
N TYR A 648 10.90 -19.24 -7.84
CA TYR A 648 9.86 -20.27 -7.71
C TYR A 648 8.50 -19.73 -7.31
N SER A 649 8.20 -18.54 -7.73
CA SER A 649 6.89 -17.92 -7.58
C SER A 649 6.01 -18.34 -8.75
N GLU A 650 4.98 -19.11 -8.45
CA GLU A 650 4.02 -19.61 -9.44
C GLU A 650 2.72 -18.81 -9.42
N PHE A 651 2.65 -17.79 -8.60
CA PHE A 651 1.43 -17.02 -8.39
C PHE A 651 1.68 -15.52 -8.29
N SER A 652 0.99 -14.76 -9.15
CA SER A 652 0.83 -13.31 -9.09
C SER A 652 -0.61 -12.98 -9.44
N PRO A 653 -1.41 -12.47 -8.48
CA PRO A 653 -2.79 -12.04 -8.74
C PRO A 653 -2.87 -10.98 -9.84
N GLU A 654 -1.92 -10.05 -9.90
CA GLU A 654 -1.89 -9.01 -10.94
C GLU A 654 -1.74 -9.61 -12.34
N LEU A 655 -0.77 -10.50 -12.54
CA LEU A 655 -0.57 -11.14 -13.85
C LEU A 655 -1.75 -12.04 -14.24
N LEU A 656 -2.33 -12.76 -13.26
CA LEU A 656 -3.53 -13.57 -13.49
C LEU A 656 -4.70 -12.69 -13.94
N TYR A 657 -4.93 -11.58 -13.27
CA TYR A 657 -5.97 -10.62 -13.65
C TYR A 657 -5.78 -10.07 -15.06
N ILE A 658 -4.54 -9.68 -15.41
CA ILE A 658 -4.23 -9.11 -16.72
C ILE A 658 -4.45 -10.14 -17.83
N ILE A 659 -3.96 -11.36 -17.64
CA ILE A 659 -4.14 -12.45 -18.62
C ILE A 659 -5.62 -12.78 -18.76
N ARG A 660 -6.38 -12.85 -17.67
CA ARG A 660 -7.82 -13.07 -17.70
C ARG A 660 -8.54 -11.97 -18.48
N THR A 661 -8.17 -10.71 -18.25
CA THR A 661 -8.75 -9.57 -18.96
C THR A 661 -8.44 -9.61 -20.45
N LEU A 662 -7.20 -9.91 -20.82
CA LEU A 662 -6.80 -10.11 -22.22
C LEU A 662 -7.57 -11.25 -22.88
N ILE A 663 -7.75 -12.38 -22.18
CA ILE A 663 -8.55 -13.50 -22.67
C ILE A 663 -10.02 -13.10 -22.86
N ALA A 664 -10.58 -12.31 -21.96
CA ALA A 664 -11.94 -11.83 -22.05
C ALA A 664 -12.17 -10.82 -23.21
N GLU A 665 -11.19 -9.93 -23.46
CA GLU A 665 -11.28 -8.91 -24.51
C GLU A 665 -10.91 -9.45 -25.89
N GLU A 666 -9.87 -10.27 -26.01
CA GLU A 666 -9.26 -10.66 -27.28
C GLU A 666 -9.52 -12.13 -27.68
N GLY A 667 -9.99 -12.93 -26.74
CA GLY A 667 -10.19 -14.37 -26.92
C GLY A 667 -8.93 -15.21 -26.63
N ALA A 668 -9.16 -16.39 -26.04
CA ALA A 668 -8.09 -17.30 -25.61
C ALA A 668 -7.18 -17.76 -26.75
N VAL A 669 -7.74 -18.05 -27.92
CA VAL A 669 -6.99 -18.50 -29.11
C VAL A 669 -6.02 -17.45 -29.60
N LYS A 670 -6.46 -16.18 -29.65
CA LYS A 670 -5.61 -15.07 -30.09
C LYS A 670 -4.46 -14.82 -29.10
N VAL A 671 -4.73 -14.80 -27.80
CA VAL A 671 -3.71 -14.64 -26.75
C VAL A 671 -2.69 -15.77 -26.85
N ARG A 672 -3.13 -17.03 -26.98
CA ARG A 672 -2.26 -18.18 -27.16
C ARG A 672 -1.39 -18.08 -28.43
N SER A 673 -1.98 -17.67 -29.55
CA SER A 673 -1.23 -17.46 -30.80
C SER A 673 -0.15 -16.37 -30.67
N ILE A 674 -0.44 -15.28 -29.94
CA ILE A 674 0.54 -14.23 -29.69
C ILE A 674 1.69 -14.76 -28.82
N ILE A 675 1.39 -15.53 -27.75
CA ILE A 675 2.40 -16.15 -26.89
C ILE A 675 3.31 -17.06 -27.73
N GLN A 676 2.75 -17.95 -28.54
CA GLN A 676 3.52 -18.87 -29.41
C GLN A 676 4.33 -18.11 -30.48
N GLY A 677 3.85 -16.99 -30.96
CA GLY A 677 4.53 -16.17 -31.98
C GLY A 677 5.75 -15.38 -31.48
N THR A 678 6.08 -15.43 -30.18
CA THR A 678 7.23 -14.69 -29.61
C THR A 678 8.59 -15.36 -29.85
N ASN A 679 8.63 -16.57 -30.40
CA ASN A 679 9.86 -17.35 -30.67
C ASN A 679 10.79 -17.56 -29.47
N LEU A 680 10.23 -17.57 -28.25
CA LEU A 680 10.97 -17.86 -27.03
C LEU A 680 11.05 -19.38 -26.80
N PRO A 681 12.00 -19.86 -25.95
CA PRO A 681 12.08 -21.26 -25.57
C PRO A 681 10.75 -21.80 -25.04
N GLN A 682 10.42 -23.06 -25.39
CA GLN A 682 9.12 -23.66 -25.08
C GLN A 682 8.82 -23.68 -23.59
N ASN A 683 9.80 -23.92 -22.72
CA ASN A 683 9.66 -23.89 -21.27
C ASN A 683 9.21 -22.52 -20.73
N VAL A 684 9.67 -21.41 -21.32
CA VAL A 684 9.22 -20.04 -20.98
C VAL A 684 7.79 -19.83 -21.41
N LEU A 685 7.42 -20.31 -22.60
CA LEU A 685 6.05 -20.22 -23.09
C LEU A 685 5.10 -21.07 -22.23
N ASP A 686 5.54 -22.23 -21.79
CA ASP A 686 4.75 -23.14 -20.92
C ASP A 686 4.42 -22.49 -19.57
N LEU A 687 5.32 -21.68 -19.00
CA LEU A 687 5.04 -20.91 -17.78
C LEU A 687 3.89 -19.92 -17.99
N THR A 688 3.90 -19.20 -19.12
CA THR A 688 2.83 -18.25 -19.43
C THR A 688 1.52 -18.95 -19.75
N HIS A 689 1.58 -20.11 -20.43
CA HIS A 689 0.41 -20.95 -20.67
C HIS A 689 -0.17 -21.53 -19.39
N HIS A 690 0.66 -21.79 -18.36
CA HIS A 690 0.17 -22.19 -17.04
C HIS A 690 -0.75 -21.12 -16.43
N TYR A 691 -0.38 -19.84 -16.48
CA TYR A 691 -1.27 -18.75 -16.05
C TYR A 691 -2.58 -18.69 -16.85
N ALA A 692 -2.51 -18.89 -18.17
CA ALA A 692 -3.71 -18.96 -19.00
C ALA A 692 -4.60 -20.16 -18.65
N ALA A 693 -4.00 -21.29 -18.29
CA ALA A 693 -4.73 -22.48 -17.80
C ALA A 693 -5.41 -22.24 -16.46
N LEU A 694 -4.77 -21.51 -15.54
CA LEU A 694 -5.40 -21.08 -14.28
C LEU A 694 -6.67 -20.27 -14.52
N CYS A 695 -6.67 -19.38 -15.53
CA CYS A 695 -7.88 -18.63 -15.92
C CYS A 695 -9.02 -19.56 -16.37
N ALA A 696 -8.71 -20.66 -17.04
CA ALA A 696 -9.72 -21.66 -17.46
C ALA A 696 -10.31 -22.42 -16.28
N THR A 697 -9.53 -22.74 -15.27
CA THR A 697 -9.96 -23.48 -14.07
C THR A 697 -11.01 -22.71 -13.28
N PHE A 698 -10.98 -21.39 -13.32
CA PHE A 698 -11.88 -20.50 -12.59
C PHE A 698 -13.08 -20.01 -13.42
N ARG A 699 -13.56 -20.78 -14.39
CA ARG A 699 -14.76 -20.40 -15.15
C ARG A 699 -16.04 -20.53 -14.33
N SER A 700 -16.92 -19.53 -14.43
CA SER A 700 -18.32 -19.70 -14.08
C SER A 700 -19.04 -20.46 -15.21
N ASN A 701 -19.93 -21.37 -14.85
CA ASN A 701 -20.68 -22.23 -15.77
C ASN A 701 -21.67 -21.49 -16.71
N GLY A 702 -21.39 -20.29 -17.13
CA GLY A 702 -22.30 -19.47 -17.93
C GLY A 702 -21.74 -18.85 -19.20
N THR A 703 -20.44 -18.98 -19.45
CA THR A 703 -19.84 -18.49 -20.71
C THR A 703 -19.28 -19.68 -21.49
N GLU A 704 -19.82 -19.90 -22.66
CA GLU A 704 -19.30 -20.84 -23.66
C GLU A 704 -17.87 -20.43 -24.06
N TRP A 705 -16.92 -21.03 -23.41
CA TRP A 705 -15.53 -20.97 -23.81
C TRP A 705 -15.13 -22.38 -24.22
N GLU A 706 -14.72 -22.53 -25.44
CA GLU A 706 -14.22 -23.78 -25.95
C GLU A 706 -13.00 -24.26 -25.13
N SER A 707 -12.98 -25.56 -24.89
CA SER A 707 -11.99 -26.32 -24.14
C SER A 707 -10.56 -26.03 -24.56
N TYR A 708 -9.69 -25.78 -23.59
CA TYR A 708 -8.26 -25.91 -23.72
C TYR A 708 -7.86 -27.39 -23.83
#